data_4f82c6a2f067876c52db4f54e4abd4ef
#
_entry.id   4f82c6a2f067876c52db4f54e4abd4ef
#
_cell.length_a   1.000
_cell.length_b   1.000
_cell.length_c   1.000
_cell.angle_alpha   90.00
_cell.angle_beta   90.00
_cell.angle_gamma   90.00
#
_symmetry.space_group_name_H-M   'P 1'
#
loop_
_entity.id
_entity.type
_entity.pdbx_description
1 polymer ?
#
loop_
_entity_poly.entity_id
_entity_poly.type
_entity_poly.pdbx_seq_one_letter_code
_entity_poly.pdbx_strand_id
1 'polypeptide(L)'
;DPEERMPPPEESSGLSAIEIQTLNRWIDEGAFYEKHWAFEPIRKPPTPDAGSDNWSSIDKFVLAELEASNLSMSPPVSRSKWIRRVTFDLTGLPPTWKEVEAYVFDPSPEAEEKVIDRLLESPRYGERWGRHWLDIARYADTHGGSAIGFTKFPFSYTYRDYVIGALNKDVPFDRFITEQLAADQLELPENDPSLAALGFLTIGQRFRSPHDIIDDRIDVITRGIMGLTVTCARCHDHKFDPIPTTDYYSLYATLASSSEPELLPMIGEPSETESYLAYEKKLQTLKIEYGDMAREQSEILKGRLRMQVGIYLKELARGTPEQDLSVSFLSFRTEDIRPHVLERWRDYLKQIPPNDPVFGPWKQLARFANATFPAQRVALMEQWEKENGDISKLTPMENLSAKAPVWNPLILNAIKISAPSSMEALAEAYGTLFAETHRDWTLAQVQSAEEALPDGTTIPDQDQRHRKINSAILRQLRSHLYADESPTALPEKLASRLLNRTVSDQLNGRRNAIHNLHLNEKGSPPRSMVLAENPDAEKKGFHVFRRGNPLNRGKRVQSRFLSVVGNGTAKHYPPRKQRLSLAQSITSESNPLTARVTVNWIWRHHFGRGLVRTPDDFGTRGARPTHLKLLDYLASTFLENDWSIKKMHKRILLTKAYRQVSVEDPKAREKDPDNQTIWRMPRHRLAMEAMRDAMLKVSGELSTTMNGRPFDMMTKPVVPRRSVYGFINRDVPSTLLTTFDGANPSACTAKRPETTVPQQTLFALNSSFIQDRAKALIQLPGIEEAKTEELKVRLLYQQTLSRLPEPEEIAMALEYVHDVTTESKSDRWHQLAHALLASNEFIFVD
;
A
#
# COMPACT_ATOMS: atom_id res chain seq x y z
N ASP A 1 -11.64 48.97 2.13
CA ASP A 1 -10.66 49.04 3.22
C ASP A 1 -9.27 48.88 2.61
N PRO A 2 -8.30 49.80 2.82
CA PRO A 2 -6.95 49.69 2.29
C PRO A 2 -6.21 48.44 2.76
N GLU A 3 -6.59 47.86 3.91
CA GLU A 3 -5.99 46.63 4.47
C GLU A 3 -6.62 45.37 3.89
N GLU A 4 -7.80 45.44 3.26
CA GLU A 4 -8.47 44.30 2.59
C GLU A 4 -8.28 44.34 1.08
N ARG A 5 -7.42 45.17 0.54
CA ARG A 5 -7.16 45.27 -0.89
C ARG A 5 -6.50 44.00 -1.41
N MET A 6 -7.04 43.47 -2.51
CA MET A 6 -6.46 42.34 -3.26
C MET A 6 -5.97 42.79 -4.64
N PRO A 7 -4.75 42.41 -5.05
CA PRO A 7 -3.71 41.77 -4.24
C PRO A 7 -3.17 42.71 -3.14
N PRO A 8 -2.63 42.14 -2.03
CA PRO A 8 -2.07 42.93 -0.94
C PRO A 8 -1.00 43.92 -1.40
N PRO A 9 -0.91 45.12 -0.80
CA PRO A 9 0.05 46.16 -1.22
C PRO A 9 1.50 45.72 -1.26
N GLU A 10 1.85 44.70 -0.46
CA GLU A 10 3.20 44.15 -0.33
C GLU A 10 3.55 43.21 -1.52
N GLU A 11 2.56 42.65 -2.22
CA GLU A 11 2.76 41.66 -3.29
C GLU A 11 2.65 42.28 -4.68
N SER A 12 1.93 43.41 -4.86
CA SER A 12 1.85 44.08 -6.17
C SER A 12 1.38 45.54 -6.08
N SER A 13 1.68 46.32 -7.14
CA SER A 13 1.21 47.69 -7.35
C SER A 13 -0.32 47.85 -7.52
N GLY A 14 -1.08 46.73 -7.42
CA GLY A 14 -2.51 46.69 -7.67
C GLY A 14 -2.87 46.40 -9.12
N LEU A 15 -4.14 46.09 -9.35
CA LEU A 15 -4.66 45.79 -10.68
C LEU A 15 -4.70 47.09 -11.53
N SER A 16 -4.31 46.96 -12.80
CA SER A 16 -4.44 48.03 -13.78
C SER A 16 -5.92 48.26 -14.12
N ALA A 17 -6.23 49.42 -14.70
CA ALA A 17 -7.58 49.74 -15.14
C ALA A 17 -8.10 48.72 -16.17
N ILE A 18 -7.26 48.18 -17.03
CA ILE A 18 -7.60 47.18 -18.04
C ILE A 18 -7.93 45.83 -17.37
N GLU A 19 -7.17 45.44 -16.35
CA GLU A 19 -7.43 44.21 -15.58
C GLU A 19 -8.76 44.33 -14.81
N ILE A 20 -9.02 45.47 -14.18
CA ILE A 20 -10.29 45.76 -13.47
C ILE A 20 -11.46 45.69 -14.47
N GLN A 21 -11.30 46.30 -15.65
CA GLN A 21 -12.36 46.27 -16.69
C GLN A 21 -12.60 44.84 -17.19
N THR A 22 -11.54 44.07 -17.34
CA THR A 22 -11.62 42.65 -17.72
C THR A 22 -12.35 41.80 -16.67
N LEU A 23 -12.04 41.99 -15.40
CA LEU A 23 -12.70 41.32 -14.29
C LEU A 23 -14.19 41.75 -14.19
N ASN A 24 -14.49 43.04 -14.32
CA ASN A 24 -15.88 43.50 -14.32
C ASN A 24 -16.67 42.87 -15.47
N ARG A 25 -16.12 42.86 -16.70
CA ARG A 25 -16.75 42.19 -17.82
C ARG A 25 -16.98 40.71 -17.60
N TRP A 26 -16.00 40.02 -17.02
CA TRP A 26 -16.13 38.61 -16.66
C TRP A 26 -17.24 38.36 -15.61
N ILE A 27 -17.36 39.25 -14.61
CA ILE A 27 -18.42 39.19 -13.61
C ILE A 27 -19.77 39.41 -14.27
N ASP A 28 -19.89 40.42 -15.16
CA ASP A 28 -21.12 40.77 -15.87
C ASP A 28 -21.56 39.63 -16.82
N GLU A 29 -20.61 38.90 -17.40
CA GLU A 29 -20.83 37.71 -18.23
C GLU A 29 -21.19 36.45 -17.40
N GLY A 30 -21.30 36.56 -16.06
CA GLY A 30 -21.74 35.47 -15.18
C GLY A 30 -20.63 34.77 -14.42
N ALA A 31 -19.41 35.30 -14.45
CA ALA A 31 -18.23 34.80 -13.71
C ALA A 31 -17.96 33.29 -13.91
N PHE A 32 -18.19 32.80 -15.14
CA PHE A 32 -17.97 31.40 -15.44
C PHE A 32 -16.46 31.04 -15.35
N TYR A 33 -16.12 30.13 -14.45
CA TYR A 33 -14.81 29.51 -14.39
C TYR A 33 -14.76 28.35 -15.38
N GLU A 34 -13.77 28.33 -16.24
CA GLU A 34 -13.42 27.11 -16.97
C GLU A 34 -13.03 26.02 -15.97
N LYS A 35 -13.60 24.84 -16.12
CA LYS A 35 -13.16 23.71 -15.35
C LYS A 35 -11.70 23.38 -15.68
N HIS A 36 -10.94 22.95 -14.68
CA HIS A 36 -9.57 22.55 -14.91
C HIS A 36 -9.50 21.37 -15.90
N TRP A 37 -8.61 21.45 -16.89
CA TRP A 37 -8.47 20.48 -17.98
C TRP A 37 -8.47 19.01 -17.51
N ALA A 38 -7.88 18.72 -16.35
CA ALA A 38 -7.77 17.36 -15.80
C ALA A 38 -9.12 16.74 -15.43
N PHE A 39 -10.13 17.57 -15.11
CA PHE A 39 -11.47 17.12 -14.73
C PHE A 39 -12.49 17.20 -15.89
N GLU A 40 -12.06 17.68 -17.05
CA GLU A 40 -12.88 17.67 -18.27
C GLU A 40 -12.87 16.27 -18.90
N PRO A 41 -14.02 15.80 -19.44
CA PRO A 41 -14.10 14.52 -20.13
C PRO A 41 -13.08 14.44 -21.28
N ILE A 42 -12.48 13.25 -21.45
CA ILE A 42 -11.60 13.00 -22.58
C ILE A 42 -12.42 13.10 -23.88
N ARG A 43 -11.93 13.92 -24.79
CA ARG A 43 -12.49 14.04 -26.14
C ARG A 43 -11.39 13.79 -27.14
N LYS A 44 -11.58 12.85 -28.04
CA LYS A 44 -10.61 12.57 -29.09
C LYS A 44 -10.48 13.77 -30.02
N PRO A 45 -9.36 14.46 -30.03
CA PRO A 45 -9.19 15.61 -30.92
C PRO A 45 -8.98 15.17 -32.38
N PRO A 46 -9.37 15.99 -33.37
CA PRO A 46 -9.00 15.72 -34.75
C PRO A 46 -7.49 15.79 -34.91
N THR A 47 -6.95 14.88 -35.72
CA THR A 47 -5.51 14.89 -36.06
C THR A 47 -5.18 16.18 -36.83
N PRO A 48 -4.13 16.93 -36.46
CA PRO A 48 -3.73 18.14 -37.19
C PRO A 48 -3.37 17.86 -38.64
N ASP A 49 -3.61 18.82 -39.49
CA ASP A 49 -3.13 18.81 -40.88
C ASP A 49 -1.67 19.31 -40.92
N ALA A 50 -0.75 18.45 -40.51
CA ALA A 50 0.69 18.75 -40.45
C ALA A 50 1.48 17.59 -41.06
N GLY A 51 2.57 17.87 -41.67
CA GLY A 51 3.41 16.87 -42.34
C GLY A 51 2.75 16.24 -43.58
N SER A 52 3.14 15.00 -43.91
CA SER A 52 2.57 14.27 -45.04
C SER A 52 1.54 13.23 -44.59
N ASP A 53 0.70 12.76 -45.49
CA ASP A 53 -0.41 11.82 -45.19
C ASP A 53 0.01 10.51 -44.57
N ASN A 54 1.23 10.07 -44.85
CA ASN A 54 1.79 8.82 -44.31
C ASN A 54 2.38 8.95 -42.89
N TRP A 55 2.29 10.14 -42.25
CA TRP A 55 2.75 10.32 -40.89
C TRP A 55 1.71 9.80 -39.87
N SER A 56 2.21 9.26 -38.75
CA SER A 56 1.31 8.85 -37.68
C SER A 56 0.60 10.06 -37.08
N SER A 57 -0.61 9.86 -36.53
CA SER A 57 -1.32 10.93 -35.84
C SER A 57 -0.49 11.53 -34.70
N ILE A 58 0.30 10.70 -34.00
CA ILE A 58 1.19 11.16 -32.92
C ILE A 58 2.26 12.12 -33.50
N ASP A 59 2.89 11.75 -34.61
CA ASP A 59 3.88 12.61 -35.27
C ASP A 59 3.27 13.94 -35.73
N LYS A 60 2.05 13.92 -36.27
CA LYS A 60 1.34 15.13 -36.68
C LYS A 60 1.05 16.08 -35.52
N PHE A 61 0.68 15.56 -34.34
CA PHE A 61 0.52 16.40 -33.14
C PHE A 61 1.84 17.00 -32.67
N VAL A 62 2.93 16.22 -32.67
CA VAL A 62 4.28 16.72 -32.31
C VAL A 62 4.76 17.76 -33.31
N LEU A 63 4.58 17.51 -34.62
CA LEU A 63 5.00 18.44 -35.67
C LEU A 63 4.23 19.76 -35.60
N ALA A 64 2.91 19.73 -35.37
CA ALA A 64 2.10 20.95 -35.25
C ALA A 64 2.59 21.88 -34.13
N GLU A 65 3.04 21.31 -33.02
CA GLU A 65 3.61 22.08 -31.89
C GLU A 65 5.01 22.62 -32.21
N LEU A 66 5.81 21.80 -32.90
CA LEU A 66 7.14 22.23 -33.40
C LEU A 66 7.01 23.39 -34.38
N GLU A 67 6.11 23.31 -35.37
CA GLU A 67 5.87 24.36 -36.34
C GLU A 67 5.37 25.65 -35.67
N ALA A 68 4.45 25.54 -34.68
CA ALA A 68 4.00 26.68 -33.87
C ALA A 68 5.15 27.37 -33.13
N SER A 69 6.20 26.62 -32.78
CA SER A 69 7.42 27.11 -32.11
C SER A 69 8.56 27.46 -33.10
N ASN A 70 8.33 27.40 -34.43
CA ASN A 70 9.34 27.52 -35.44
C ASN A 70 10.55 26.59 -35.24
N LEU A 71 10.26 25.32 -34.90
CA LEU A 71 11.22 24.23 -34.76
C LEU A 71 10.88 23.10 -35.72
N SER A 72 11.80 22.16 -35.88
CA SER A 72 11.63 20.96 -36.69
C SER A 72 12.10 19.72 -35.93
N MET A 73 11.63 18.56 -36.35
CA MET A 73 12.14 17.29 -35.82
C MET A 73 13.61 17.07 -36.20
N SER A 74 14.36 16.52 -35.25
CA SER A 74 15.75 16.08 -35.54
C SER A 74 15.76 14.89 -36.51
N PRO A 75 16.90 14.67 -37.24
CA PRO A 75 17.04 13.51 -38.11
C PRO A 75 16.81 12.16 -37.40
N PRO A 76 16.50 11.10 -38.15
CA PRO A 76 16.39 9.76 -37.59
C PRO A 76 17.75 9.25 -37.12
N VAL A 77 17.73 8.52 -36.00
CA VAL A 77 18.90 7.84 -35.44
C VAL A 77 19.28 6.61 -36.27
N SER A 78 20.56 6.18 -36.20
CA SER A 78 21.01 4.96 -36.88
C SER A 78 20.27 3.72 -36.39
N ARG A 79 20.15 2.72 -37.28
CA ARG A 79 19.43 1.44 -36.93
C ARG A 79 20.03 0.73 -35.71
N SER A 80 21.39 0.73 -35.60
CA SER A 80 22.05 0.11 -34.43
C SER A 80 21.71 0.80 -33.09
N LYS A 81 21.69 2.15 -33.11
CA LYS A 81 21.29 2.90 -31.90
C LYS A 81 19.80 2.74 -31.62
N TRP A 82 18.95 2.71 -32.65
CA TRP A 82 17.50 2.52 -32.46
C TRP A 82 17.17 1.16 -31.80
N ILE A 83 17.76 0.05 -32.32
CA ILE A 83 17.49 -1.27 -31.72
C ILE A 83 18.02 -1.37 -30.29
N ARG A 84 19.15 -0.73 -29.96
CA ARG A 84 19.66 -0.63 -28.60
C ARG A 84 18.66 0.10 -27.69
N ARG A 85 18.18 1.27 -28.14
CA ARG A 85 17.17 2.07 -27.38
C ARG A 85 15.91 1.28 -27.10
N VAL A 86 15.27 0.76 -28.14
CA VAL A 86 13.98 0.05 -28.00
C VAL A 86 14.11 -1.24 -27.17
N THR A 87 15.26 -1.92 -27.25
CA THR A 87 15.49 -3.15 -26.45
C THR A 87 15.65 -2.81 -24.97
N PHE A 88 16.36 -1.75 -24.62
CA PHE A 88 16.45 -1.28 -23.24
C PHE A 88 15.12 -0.77 -22.71
N ASP A 89 14.38 -0.02 -23.51
CA ASP A 89 13.07 0.52 -23.09
C ASP A 89 12.07 -0.58 -22.79
N LEU A 90 12.00 -1.61 -23.63
CA LEU A 90 11.03 -2.67 -23.48
C LEU A 90 11.47 -3.79 -22.53
N THR A 91 12.78 -4.09 -22.46
CA THR A 91 13.28 -5.26 -21.70
C THR A 91 14.24 -4.92 -20.56
N GLY A 92 14.78 -3.71 -20.52
CA GLY A 92 15.83 -3.29 -19.58
C GLY A 92 17.17 -4.00 -19.80
N LEU A 93 17.40 -4.54 -21.00
CA LEU A 93 18.63 -5.29 -21.37
C LEU A 93 19.13 -4.83 -22.74
N PRO A 94 20.45 -4.88 -23.01
CA PRO A 94 20.97 -4.63 -24.35
C PRO A 94 20.54 -5.72 -25.34
N PRO A 95 20.44 -5.44 -26.64
CA PRO A 95 20.31 -6.47 -27.66
C PRO A 95 21.60 -7.30 -27.76
N THR A 96 21.50 -8.53 -28.22
CA THR A 96 22.64 -9.32 -28.67
C THR A 96 23.14 -8.81 -30.02
N TRP A 97 24.42 -9.04 -30.32
CA TRP A 97 24.96 -8.63 -31.65
C TRP A 97 24.19 -9.27 -32.82
N LYS A 98 23.80 -10.53 -32.66
CA LYS A 98 22.98 -11.25 -33.65
C LYS A 98 21.64 -10.55 -33.93
N GLU A 99 21.01 -10.00 -32.90
CA GLU A 99 19.74 -9.26 -33.03
C GLU A 99 19.96 -7.92 -33.71
N VAL A 100 21.09 -7.24 -33.40
CA VAL A 100 21.49 -5.99 -34.07
C VAL A 100 21.72 -6.23 -35.55
N GLU A 101 22.54 -7.24 -35.88
CA GLU A 101 22.89 -7.59 -37.26
C GLU A 101 21.64 -7.99 -38.06
N ALA A 102 20.80 -8.85 -37.53
CA ALA A 102 19.54 -9.26 -38.15
C ALA A 102 18.62 -8.07 -38.50
N TYR A 103 18.52 -7.09 -37.59
CA TYR A 103 17.70 -5.91 -37.85
C TYR A 103 18.39 -4.91 -38.80
N VAL A 104 19.68 -4.65 -38.61
CA VAL A 104 20.42 -3.64 -39.45
C VAL A 104 20.37 -4.04 -40.93
N PHE A 105 20.45 -5.33 -41.23
CA PHE A 105 20.44 -5.86 -42.59
C PHE A 105 19.05 -6.30 -43.10
N ASP A 106 17.98 -6.17 -42.30
CA ASP A 106 16.62 -6.44 -42.80
C ASP A 106 16.11 -5.28 -43.65
N PRO A 107 15.91 -5.48 -44.97
CA PRO A 107 15.47 -4.43 -45.88
C PRO A 107 13.96 -4.21 -45.87
N SER A 108 13.21 -5.01 -45.11
CA SER A 108 11.74 -4.95 -45.11
C SER A 108 11.23 -3.65 -44.47
N PRO A 109 10.15 -3.07 -44.98
CA PRO A 109 9.51 -1.91 -44.37
C PRO A 109 8.97 -2.17 -42.98
N GLU A 110 8.68 -3.43 -42.65
CA GLU A 110 8.18 -3.86 -41.35
C GLU A 110 9.29 -4.27 -40.35
N ALA A 111 10.57 -4.01 -40.68
CA ALA A 111 11.71 -4.45 -39.84
C ALA A 111 11.60 -3.95 -38.37
N GLU A 112 11.19 -2.71 -38.16
CA GLU A 112 11.01 -2.13 -36.82
C GLU A 112 9.82 -2.75 -36.09
N GLU A 113 8.71 -2.96 -36.76
CA GLU A 113 7.53 -3.60 -36.22
C GLU A 113 7.84 -5.01 -35.76
N LYS A 114 8.55 -5.82 -36.52
CA LYS A 114 9.02 -7.16 -36.16
C LYS A 114 9.88 -7.14 -34.88
N VAL A 115 10.78 -6.17 -34.76
CA VAL A 115 11.62 -6.02 -33.57
C VAL A 115 10.76 -5.67 -32.35
N ILE A 116 9.84 -4.71 -32.48
CA ILE A 116 8.94 -4.30 -31.39
C ILE A 116 8.08 -5.48 -30.94
N ASP A 117 7.44 -6.20 -31.85
CA ASP A 117 6.59 -7.33 -31.54
C ASP A 117 7.35 -8.42 -30.80
N ARG A 118 8.54 -8.79 -31.28
CA ARG A 118 9.42 -9.76 -30.61
C ARG A 118 9.79 -9.32 -29.17
N LEU A 119 10.06 -8.05 -28.96
CA LEU A 119 10.42 -7.50 -27.64
C LEU A 119 9.21 -7.46 -26.70
N LEU A 120 8.03 -7.12 -27.21
CA LEU A 120 6.77 -7.13 -26.45
C LEU A 120 6.32 -8.56 -26.07
N GLU A 121 6.65 -9.57 -26.88
CA GLU A 121 6.41 -10.99 -26.56
C GLU A 121 7.43 -11.56 -25.56
N SER A 122 8.58 -10.92 -25.41
CA SER A 122 9.62 -11.37 -24.50
C SER A 122 9.15 -11.31 -23.04
N PRO A 123 9.39 -12.37 -22.24
CA PRO A 123 9.09 -12.33 -20.81
C PRO A 123 9.89 -11.25 -20.05
N ARG A 124 10.95 -10.71 -20.66
CA ARG A 124 11.76 -9.62 -20.11
C ARG A 124 11.00 -8.28 -20.12
N TYR A 125 9.97 -8.15 -20.95
CA TYR A 125 9.08 -6.99 -20.98
C TYR A 125 8.39 -6.80 -19.62
N GLY A 126 7.73 -7.83 -19.09
CA GLY A 126 7.07 -7.72 -17.79
C GLY A 126 8.04 -7.48 -16.64
N GLU A 127 9.28 -7.99 -16.68
CA GLU A 127 10.31 -7.68 -15.68
C GLU A 127 10.69 -6.19 -15.69
N ARG A 128 10.80 -5.57 -16.87
CA ARG A 128 11.12 -4.16 -17.04
C ARG A 128 9.96 -3.26 -16.62
N TRP A 129 8.81 -3.45 -17.22
CA TRP A 129 7.62 -2.63 -16.99
C TRP A 129 6.97 -2.90 -15.64
N GLY A 130 7.10 -4.14 -15.13
CA GLY A 130 6.78 -4.48 -13.76
C GLY A 130 7.60 -3.66 -12.75
N ARG A 131 8.90 -3.45 -12.98
CA ARG A 131 9.71 -2.61 -12.09
C ARG A 131 9.18 -1.18 -12.04
N HIS A 132 8.77 -0.60 -13.17
CA HIS A 132 8.18 0.74 -13.21
C HIS A 132 6.86 0.81 -12.42
N TRP A 133 6.01 -0.19 -12.54
CA TRP A 133 4.77 -0.26 -11.76
C TRP A 133 5.02 -0.46 -10.26
N LEU A 134 6.01 -1.27 -9.89
CA LEU A 134 6.38 -1.51 -8.50
C LEU A 134 6.88 -0.26 -7.77
N ASP A 135 7.39 0.74 -8.49
CA ASP A 135 7.72 2.06 -7.94
C ASP A 135 6.45 2.84 -7.54
N ILE A 136 5.43 2.80 -8.38
CA ILE A 136 4.10 3.38 -8.08
C ILE A 136 3.48 2.66 -6.90
N ALA A 137 3.55 1.33 -6.90
CA ALA A 137 3.01 0.48 -5.83
C ALA A 137 3.80 0.55 -4.52
N ARG A 138 4.87 1.34 -4.43
CA ARG A 138 5.76 1.43 -3.25
C ARG A 138 6.21 0.07 -2.72
N TYR A 139 6.55 -0.83 -3.64
CA TYR A 139 6.94 -2.20 -3.32
C TYR A 139 8.17 -2.27 -2.41
N ALA A 140 8.08 -3.09 -1.38
CA ALA A 140 9.21 -3.52 -0.56
C ALA A 140 8.96 -4.92 0.00
N ASP A 141 10.03 -5.60 0.41
CA ASP A 141 9.98 -6.91 1.08
C ASP A 141 9.92 -6.77 2.62
N THR A 142 9.94 -5.53 3.12
CA THR A 142 9.76 -5.19 4.53
C THR A 142 8.63 -4.19 4.68
N HIS A 143 7.94 -4.24 5.83
CA HIS A 143 6.82 -3.32 6.06
C HIS A 143 7.23 -1.99 6.68
N GLY A 144 8.49 -1.82 7.08
CA GLY A 144 8.99 -0.56 7.62
C GLY A 144 8.29 -0.09 8.89
N GLY A 145 8.70 1.10 9.35
CA GLY A 145 8.14 1.72 10.53
C GLY A 145 8.58 1.08 11.83
N SER A 146 8.02 1.53 12.93
CA SER A 146 8.37 1.08 14.29
C SER A 146 7.68 -0.24 14.67
N ALA A 147 7.55 -1.19 13.75
CA ALA A 147 6.97 -2.48 14.07
C ALA A 147 7.85 -3.23 15.06
N ILE A 148 7.27 -3.56 16.20
CA ILE A 148 7.88 -4.46 17.16
C ILE A 148 7.62 -5.88 16.65
N GLY A 149 8.70 -6.63 16.41
CA GLY A 149 8.62 -8.00 15.90
C GLY A 149 9.26 -8.15 14.53
N PHE A 150 8.65 -8.94 13.66
CA PHE A 150 9.16 -9.19 12.31
C PHE A 150 8.95 -7.98 11.39
N THR A 151 9.99 -7.67 10.62
CA THR A 151 9.97 -6.53 9.68
C THR A 151 9.77 -6.96 8.23
N LYS A 152 9.97 -8.23 7.90
CA LYS A 152 9.88 -8.77 6.54
C LYS A 152 8.46 -9.25 6.23
N PHE A 153 8.01 -9.00 5.01
CA PHE A 153 6.84 -9.69 4.46
C PHE A 153 7.26 -11.08 3.95
N PRO A 154 6.60 -12.17 4.36
CA PRO A 154 6.97 -13.51 3.87
C PRO A 154 6.58 -13.74 2.41
N PHE A 155 5.58 -13.02 1.89
CA PHE A 155 4.97 -13.26 0.58
C PHE A 155 4.85 -12.02 -0.30
N SER A 156 5.58 -10.92 -0.03
CA SER A 156 5.59 -9.72 -0.88
C SER A 156 5.91 -10.03 -2.35
N TYR A 157 6.83 -10.98 -2.56
CA TYR A 157 7.27 -11.37 -3.89
C TYR A 157 6.14 -11.90 -4.79
N THR A 158 5.06 -12.43 -4.23
CA THR A 158 3.93 -12.94 -5.02
C THR A 158 3.20 -11.81 -5.75
N TYR A 159 3.11 -10.62 -5.14
CA TYR A 159 2.59 -9.44 -5.80
C TYR A 159 3.49 -8.98 -6.95
N ARG A 160 4.81 -8.94 -6.75
CA ARG A 160 5.76 -8.62 -7.82
C ARG A 160 5.62 -9.59 -8.99
N ASP A 161 5.54 -10.89 -8.69
CA ASP A 161 5.43 -11.94 -9.70
C ASP A 161 4.08 -11.84 -10.45
N TYR A 162 2.98 -11.49 -9.75
CA TYR A 162 1.70 -11.16 -10.38
C TYR A 162 1.83 -9.99 -11.35
N VAL A 163 2.43 -8.87 -10.94
CA VAL A 163 2.61 -7.67 -11.77
C VAL A 163 3.38 -8.00 -13.04
N ILE A 164 4.50 -8.72 -12.91
CA ILE A 164 5.31 -9.18 -14.07
C ILE A 164 4.48 -10.06 -15.01
N GLY A 165 3.75 -11.01 -14.45
CA GLY A 165 2.91 -11.93 -15.21
C GLY A 165 1.74 -11.24 -15.93
N ALA A 166 1.06 -10.32 -15.26
CA ALA A 166 -0.05 -9.55 -15.82
C ALA A 166 0.39 -8.68 -17.01
N LEU A 167 1.52 -7.96 -16.88
CA LEU A 167 2.07 -7.16 -17.97
C LEU A 167 2.57 -8.01 -19.15
N ASN A 168 3.17 -9.17 -18.89
CA ASN A 168 3.56 -10.09 -19.95
C ASN A 168 2.37 -10.63 -20.75
N LYS A 169 1.24 -10.87 -20.07
CA LYS A 169 -0.02 -11.32 -20.68
C LYS A 169 -0.81 -10.18 -21.32
N ASP A 170 -0.35 -8.94 -21.20
CA ASP A 170 -1.08 -7.72 -21.61
C ASP A 170 -2.51 -7.71 -21.06
N VAL A 171 -2.66 -8.04 -19.76
CA VAL A 171 -3.96 -7.93 -19.08
C VAL A 171 -4.49 -6.51 -19.27
N PRO A 172 -5.73 -6.32 -19.76
CA PRO A 172 -6.29 -4.99 -19.92
C PRO A 172 -6.12 -4.15 -18.66
N PHE A 173 -5.65 -2.91 -18.81
CA PHE A 173 -5.22 -2.12 -17.65
C PHE A 173 -6.35 -1.79 -16.66
N ASP A 174 -7.59 -1.66 -17.13
CA ASP A 174 -8.79 -1.56 -16.31
C ASP A 174 -8.99 -2.81 -15.44
N ARG A 175 -8.80 -4.00 -16.03
CA ARG A 175 -8.82 -5.28 -15.30
C ARG A 175 -7.67 -5.38 -14.32
N PHE A 176 -6.46 -4.99 -14.72
CA PHE A 176 -5.28 -4.98 -13.86
C PHE A 176 -5.47 -4.09 -12.62
N ILE A 177 -6.08 -2.90 -12.78
CA ILE A 177 -6.43 -2.03 -11.65
C ILE A 177 -7.53 -2.65 -10.79
N THR A 178 -8.55 -3.24 -11.43
CA THR A 178 -9.66 -3.89 -10.70
C THR A 178 -9.16 -5.03 -9.82
N GLU A 179 -8.27 -5.87 -10.31
CA GLU A 179 -7.67 -6.95 -9.52
C GLU A 179 -6.85 -6.42 -8.35
N GLN A 180 -6.10 -5.35 -8.52
CA GLN A 180 -5.29 -4.76 -7.44
C GLN A 180 -6.13 -4.11 -6.33
N LEU A 181 -7.34 -3.70 -6.61
CA LEU A 181 -8.23 -3.09 -5.63
C LEU A 181 -9.24 -4.06 -5.03
N ALA A 182 -9.66 -5.07 -5.77
CA ALA A 182 -10.82 -5.88 -5.42
C ALA A 182 -10.80 -7.32 -5.97
N ALA A 183 -9.65 -7.96 -6.14
CA ALA A 183 -9.57 -9.33 -6.65
C ALA A 183 -10.41 -10.32 -5.82
N ASP A 184 -10.45 -10.15 -4.50
CA ASP A 184 -11.27 -10.97 -3.59
C ASP A 184 -12.78 -10.76 -3.73
N GLN A 185 -13.22 -9.69 -4.43
CA GLN A 185 -14.63 -9.40 -4.71
C GLN A 185 -15.05 -9.81 -6.13
N LEU A 186 -14.12 -10.36 -6.89
CA LEU A 186 -14.36 -10.98 -8.19
C LEU A 186 -14.71 -12.46 -7.98
N GLU A 187 -15.47 -13.02 -8.90
CA GLU A 187 -15.83 -14.44 -8.88
C GLU A 187 -14.64 -15.28 -9.39
N LEU A 188 -13.54 -15.30 -8.62
CA LEU A 188 -12.33 -16.04 -8.91
C LEU A 188 -12.39 -17.45 -8.28
N PRO A 189 -11.74 -18.45 -8.89
CA PRO A 189 -11.51 -19.75 -8.27
C PRO A 189 -10.77 -19.61 -6.92
N GLU A 190 -10.91 -20.59 -6.05
CA GLU A 190 -10.13 -20.67 -4.82
C GLU A 190 -8.62 -20.74 -5.18
N ASN A 191 -7.79 -20.03 -4.43
CA ASN A 191 -6.34 -19.96 -4.67
C ASN A 191 -5.91 -19.37 -6.04
N ASP A 192 -6.77 -18.58 -6.69
CA ASP A 192 -6.44 -17.93 -7.96
C ASP A 192 -5.22 -17.03 -7.81
N PRO A 193 -4.23 -17.12 -8.72
CA PRO A 193 -3.04 -16.25 -8.69
C PRO A 193 -3.33 -14.75 -8.73
N SER A 194 -4.46 -14.32 -9.31
CA SER A 194 -4.86 -12.92 -9.37
C SER A 194 -5.15 -12.31 -7.99
N LEU A 195 -5.42 -13.15 -6.97
CA LEU A 195 -5.54 -12.67 -5.58
C LEU A 195 -4.26 -11.98 -5.08
N ALA A 196 -3.09 -12.31 -5.63
CA ALA A 196 -1.83 -11.66 -5.31
C ALA A 196 -1.81 -10.18 -5.73
N ALA A 197 -2.69 -9.75 -6.63
CA ALA A 197 -2.86 -8.35 -7.03
C ALA A 197 -3.18 -7.42 -5.85
N LEU A 198 -3.89 -7.91 -4.82
CA LEU A 198 -4.22 -7.15 -3.61
C LEU A 198 -2.98 -6.75 -2.80
N GLY A 199 -1.81 -7.27 -3.14
CA GLY A 199 -0.52 -6.78 -2.66
C GLY A 199 -0.35 -5.26 -2.85
N PHE A 200 -0.94 -4.66 -3.88
CA PHE A 200 -0.97 -3.21 -4.08
C PHE A 200 -1.45 -2.44 -2.84
N LEU A 201 -2.45 -2.96 -2.14
CA LEU A 201 -3.01 -2.36 -0.94
C LEU A 201 -2.38 -2.86 0.36
N THR A 202 -1.74 -4.05 0.36
CA THR A 202 -1.30 -4.71 1.58
C THR A 202 0.21 -4.65 1.82
N ILE A 203 1.02 -4.35 0.78
CA ILE A 203 2.49 -4.25 0.89
C ILE A 203 2.97 -2.84 1.31
N GLY A 204 2.07 -1.92 1.62
CA GLY A 204 2.41 -0.58 2.11
C GLY A 204 3.15 -0.58 3.46
N GLN A 205 3.56 0.60 3.88
CA GLN A 205 4.19 0.80 5.18
C GLN A 205 3.23 0.43 6.33
N ARG A 206 3.77 -0.16 7.40
CA ARG A 206 2.99 -0.46 8.61
C ARG A 206 3.12 0.69 9.61
N PHE A 207 2.07 1.45 9.73
CA PHE A 207 1.94 2.49 10.73
C PHE A 207 1.34 1.92 12.03
N ARG A 208 1.61 2.59 13.15
CA ARG A 208 0.98 2.25 14.44
C ARG A 208 -0.52 2.50 14.43
N SER A 209 -0.94 3.56 13.77
CA SER A 209 -2.34 3.92 13.61
C SER A 209 -2.95 3.22 12.39
N PRO A 210 -4.06 2.49 12.52
CA PRO A 210 -4.78 1.93 11.38
C PRO A 210 -5.32 3.01 10.43
N HIS A 211 -5.54 4.24 10.92
CA HIS A 211 -5.98 5.37 10.10
C HIS A 211 -4.90 5.79 9.11
N ASP A 212 -3.62 5.70 9.51
CA ASP A 212 -2.50 6.05 8.64
C ASP A 212 -2.23 4.97 7.59
N ILE A 213 -2.52 3.69 7.91
CA ILE A 213 -2.49 2.60 6.92
C ILE A 213 -3.56 2.83 5.83
N ILE A 214 -4.76 3.29 6.22
CA ILE A 214 -5.83 3.60 5.25
C ILE A 214 -5.46 4.85 4.44
N ASP A 215 -4.85 5.84 5.06
CA ASP A 215 -4.36 7.06 4.39
C ASP A 215 -3.33 6.72 3.30
N ASP A 216 -2.35 5.85 3.60
CA ASP A 216 -1.36 5.34 2.65
C ASP A 216 -2.03 4.57 1.48
N ARG A 217 -3.09 3.80 1.76
CA ARG A 217 -3.88 3.13 0.72
C ARG A 217 -4.64 4.13 -0.16
N ILE A 218 -5.20 5.20 0.42
CA ILE A 218 -5.84 6.28 -0.35
C ILE A 218 -4.80 6.96 -1.23
N ASP A 219 -3.63 7.31 -0.69
CA ASP A 219 -2.58 7.99 -1.44
C ASP A 219 -2.11 7.17 -2.65
N VAL A 220 -1.80 5.88 -2.46
CA VAL A 220 -1.33 5.06 -3.58
C VAL A 220 -2.39 4.89 -4.69
N ILE A 221 -3.66 4.82 -4.34
CA ILE A 221 -4.76 4.76 -5.31
C ILE A 221 -4.89 6.09 -6.05
N THR A 222 -5.01 7.18 -5.32
CA THR A 222 -5.35 8.48 -5.92
C THR A 222 -4.16 9.11 -6.62
N ARG A 223 -2.99 9.07 -6.03
CA ARG A 223 -1.75 9.59 -6.62
C ARG A 223 -1.22 8.68 -7.71
N GLY A 224 -1.14 7.37 -7.46
CA GLY A 224 -0.53 6.42 -8.39
C GLY A 224 -1.36 6.13 -9.63
N ILE A 225 -2.69 6.13 -9.54
CA ILE A 225 -3.59 5.77 -10.65
C ILE A 225 -4.23 7.00 -11.28
N MET A 226 -4.58 8.01 -10.48
CA MET A 226 -5.33 9.18 -10.93
C MET A 226 -4.53 10.49 -10.90
N GLY A 227 -3.30 10.49 -10.38
CA GLY A 227 -2.48 11.70 -10.28
C GLY A 227 -3.12 12.78 -9.39
N LEU A 228 -3.77 12.43 -8.29
CA LEU A 228 -4.41 13.37 -7.38
C LEU A 228 -3.89 13.25 -5.94
N THR A 229 -3.65 14.39 -5.30
CA THR A 229 -3.15 14.51 -3.92
C THR A 229 -4.28 14.56 -2.90
N VAL A 230 -5.16 13.55 -2.88
CA VAL A 230 -6.42 13.56 -2.09
C VAL A 230 -6.20 13.57 -0.58
N THR A 231 -5.07 13.05 -0.09
CA THR A 231 -4.77 12.96 1.35
C THR A 231 -4.69 14.31 2.06
N CYS A 232 -4.48 15.40 1.33
CA CYS A 232 -4.59 16.76 1.88
C CYS A 232 -6.00 17.05 2.44
N ALA A 233 -7.03 16.39 1.90
CA ALA A 233 -8.42 16.54 2.33
C ALA A 233 -8.78 15.78 3.62
N ARG A 234 -7.81 15.11 4.28
CA ARG A 234 -8.00 14.41 5.55
C ARG A 234 -8.41 15.36 6.71
N CYS A 235 -7.86 16.56 6.74
CA CYS A 235 -8.05 17.48 7.87
C CYS A 235 -8.99 18.66 7.56
N HIS A 236 -9.04 19.12 6.32
CA HIS A 236 -9.83 20.24 5.79
C HIS A 236 -10.08 20.00 4.31
N ASP A 237 -10.99 20.72 3.68
CA ASP A 237 -11.21 20.64 2.23
C ASP A 237 -9.89 20.92 1.50
N HIS A 238 -9.64 20.23 0.40
CA HIS A 238 -8.37 20.36 -0.33
C HIS A 238 -8.14 21.83 -0.73
N LYS A 239 -6.94 22.35 -0.47
CA LYS A 239 -6.68 23.79 -0.59
C LYS A 239 -6.84 24.32 -2.02
N PHE A 240 -6.57 23.50 -3.02
CA PHE A 240 -6.47 23.90 -4.42
C PHE A 240 -7.48 23.18 -5.33
N ASP A 241 -7.63 21.87 -5.14
CA ASP A 241 -8.54 21.06 -5.94
C ASP A 241 -9.93 21.02 -5.30
N PRO A 242 -11.01 20.88 -6.08
CA PRO A 242 -12.38 20.84 -5.57
C PRO A 242 -12.70 19.47 -4.93
N ILE A 243 -11.91 19.08 -3.94
CA ILE A 243 -12.02 17.80 -3.20
C ILE A 243 -12.36 18.12 -1.74
N PRO A 244 -13.64 18.01 -1.34
CA PRO A 244 -14.03 18.24 0.03
C PRO A 244 -13.57 17.11 0.96
N THR A 245 -13.39 17.41 2.24
CA THR A 245 -13.08 16.44 3.30
C THR A 245 -14.02 15.23 3.29
N THR A 246 -15.29 15.42 2.95
CA THR A 246 -16.27 14.32 2.82
C THR A 246 -15.90 13.30 1.75
N ASP A 247 -15.23 13.69 0.68
CA ASP A 247 -14.77 12.78 -0.37
C ASP A 247 -13.63 11.90 0.12
N TYR A 248 -12.66 12.50 0.83
CA TYR A 248 -11.60 11.73 1.50
C TYR A 248 -12.19 10.67 2.44
N TYR A 249 -13.15 11.05 3.32
CA TYR A 249 -13.75 10.10 4.26
C TYR A 249 -14.70 9.10 3.59
N SER A 250 -15.20 9.37 2.40
CA SER A 250 -15.92 8.38 1.59
C SER A 250 -14.99 7.30 1.03
N LEU A 251 -13.77 7.66 0.58
CA LEU A 251 -12.72 6.72 0.22
C LEU A 251 -12.20 5.97 1.47
N TYR A 252 -12.02 6.69 2.58
CA TYR A 252 -11.68 6.09 3.87
C TYR A 252 -12.69 5.02 4.27
N ALA A 253 -14.00 5.29 4.19
CA ALA A 253 -15.05 4.32 4.48
C ALA A 253 -14.96 3.08 3.60
N THR A 254 -14.66 3.27 2.32
CA THR A 254 -14.48 2.16 1.35
C THR A 254 -13.35 1.22 1.76
N LEU A 255 -12.21 1.76 2.21
CA LEU A 255 -11.03 0.95 2.55
C LEU A 255 -11.06 0.43 3.99
N ALA A 256 -11.70 1.17 4.91
CA ALA A 256 -11.86 0.79 6.30
C ALA A 256 -12.88 -0.36 6.50
N SER A 257 -13.71 -0.64 5.49
CA SER A 257 -14.63 -1.79 5.47
C SER A 257 -13.91 -3.14 5.32
N SER A 258 -12.60 -3.12 5.04
CA SER A 258 -11.81 -4.32 4.80
C SER A 258 -10.68 -4.50 5.82
N SER A 259 -10.28 -5.74 6.07
CA SER A 259 -9.15 -6.09 6.92
C SER A 259 -8.31 -7.20 6.30
N GLU A 260 -7.06 -7.31 6.72
CA GLU A 260 -6.20 -8.42 6.31
C GLU A 260 -6.61 -9.67 7.10
N PRO A 261 -6.92 -10.79 6.42
CA PRO A 261 -7.27 -12.04 7.08
C PRO A 261 -6.05 -12.64 7.77
N GLU A 262 -6.28 -13.39 8.83
CA GLU A 262 -5.22 -14.09 9.56
C GLU A 262 -4.62 -15.23 8.75
N LEU A 263 -5.46 -15.94 7.99
CA LEU A 263 -5.04 -17.00 7.07
C LEU A 263 -5.01 -16.44 5.64
N LEU A 264 -3.81 -16.37 5.08
CA LEU A 264 -3.60 -15.94 3.71
C LEU A 264 -3.89 -17.10 2.74
N PRO A 265 -4.66 -16.89 1.66
CA PRO A 265 -4.92 -17.92 0.65
C PRO A 265 -3.61 -18.31 -0.06
N MET A 266 -3.49 -19.57 -0.41
CA MET A 266 -2.37 -20.08 -1.24
C MET A 266 -2.54 -19.61 -2.69
N ILE A 267 -1.46 -19.64 -3.45
CA ILE A 267 -1.48 -19.43 -4.90
C ILE A 267 -1.35 -20.78 -5.57
N GLY A 268 -2.42 -21.22 -6.21
CA GLY A 268 -2.51 -22.57 -6.78
C GLY A 268 -2.51 -23.65 -5.69
N GLU A 269 -2.43 -24.90 -6.13
CA GLU A 269 -2.32 -26.03 -5.22
C GLU A 269 -0.86 -26.41 -5.01
N PRO A 270 -0.39 -26.55 -3.76
CA PRO A 270 0.97 -26.98 -3.51
C PRO A 270 1.17 -28.44 -3.92
N SER A 271 2.29 -28.73 -4.58
CA SER A 271 2.67 -30.10 -4.84
C SER A 271 2.97 -30.80 -3.51
N GLU A 272 2.46 -32.03 -3.32
CA GLU A 272 2.70 -32.88 -2.13
C GLU A 272 4.14 -33.40 -2.10
N THR A 273 5.10 -32.52 -1.98
CA THR A 273 6.51 -32.88 -1.81
C THR A 273 6.82 -33.18 -0.35
N GLU A 274 7.85 -33.98 -0.08
CA GLU A 274 8.32 -34.26 1.28
C GLU A 274 8.58 -32.95 2.05
N SER A 275 9.16 -31.94 1.39
CA SER A 275 9.43 -30.64 2.00
C SER A 275 8.15 -29.87 2.36
N TYR A 276 7.10 -29.96 1.53
CA TYR A 276 5.80 -29.35 1.82
C TYR A 276 5.12 -30.04 3.00
N LEU A 277 5.07 -31.36 3.03
CA LEU A 277 4.47 -32.13 4.12
C LEU A 277 5.20 -31.88 5.46
N ALA A 278 6.53 -31.78 5.44
CA ALA A 278 7.31 -31.42 6.61
C ALA A 278 7.02 -30.00 7.10
N TYR A 279 6.90 -29.03 6.18
CA TYR A 279 6.49 -27.65 6.48
C TYR A 279 5.10 -27.60 7.10
N GLU A 280 4.10 -28.28 6.50
CA GLU A 280 2.71 -28.27 6.96
C GLU A 280 2.59 -28.85 8.38
N LYS A 281 3.27 -29.95 8.65
CA LYS A 281 3.33 -30.56 9.99
C LYS A 281 3.89 -29.58 11.03
N LYS A 282 5.01 -28.91 10.73
CA LYS A 282 5.59 -27.88 11.61
C LYS A 282 4.64 -26.71 11.82
N LEU A 283 3.99 -26.26 10.75
CA LEU A 283 3.03 -25.15 10.80
C LEU A 283 1.85 -25.47 11.71
N GLN A 284 1.25 -26.65 11.59
CA GLN A 284 0.14 -27.08 12.42
C GLN A 284 0.55 -27.15 13.90
N THR A 285 1.71 -27.73 14.21
CA THR A 285 2.23 -27.74 15.58
C THR A 285 2.34 -26.34 16.17
N LEU A 286 3.00 -25.41 15.44
CA LEU A 286 3.18 -24.03 15.91
C LEU A 286 1.85 -23.27 16.06
N LYS A 287 0.88 -23.53 15.18
CA LYS A 287 -0.46 -22.92 15.28
C LYS A 287 -1.22 -23.42 16.50
N ILE A 288 -1.17 -24.72 16.80
CA ILE A 288 -1.77 -25.31 17.99
C ILE A 288 -1.15 -24.67 19.24
N GLU A 289 0.17 -24.67 19.36
CA GLU A 289 0.87 -24.08 20.50
C GLU A 289 0.55 -22.59 20.70
N TYR A 290 0.44 -21.81 19.60
CA TYR A 290 0.04 -20.40 19.66
C TYR A 290 -1.41 -20.26 20.09
N GLY A 291 -2.33 -21.03 19.49
CA GLY A 291 -3.76 -20.95 19.73
C GLY A 291 -4.12 -21.36 21.17
N ASP A 292 -3.53 -22.44 21.68
CA ASP A 292 -3.75 -22.91 23.03
C ASP A 292 -3.31 -21.86 24.06
N MET A 293 -2.11 -21.32 23.91
CA MET A 293 -1.63 -20.26 24.79
C MET A 293 -2.47 -19.00 24.69
N ALA A 294 -2.87 -18.60 23.48
CA ALA A 294 -3.70 -17.41 23.28
C ALA A 294 -5.07 -17.55 23.95
N ARG A 295 -5.71 -18.71 23.83
CA ARG A 295 -7.00 -19.01 24.49
C ARG A 295 -6.86 -19.00 26.01
N GLU A 296 -5.89 -19.74 26.54
CA GLU A 296 -5.64 -19.80 27.99
C GLU A 296 -5.43 -18.41 28.57
N GLN A 297 -4.53 -17.63 28.00
CA GLN A 297 -4.20 -16.31 28.50
C GLN A 297 -5.34 -15.29 28.31
N SER A 298 -6.16 -15.46 27.27
CA SER A 298 -7.38 -14.67 27.08
C SER A 298 -8.41 -14.95 28.17
N GLU A 299 -8.62 -16.21 28.55
CA GLU A 299 -9.55 -16.55 29.66
C GLU A 299 -9.02 -16.05 31.00
N ILE A 300 -7.73 -16.14 31.27
CA ILE A 300 -7.12 -15.54 32.47
C ILE A 300 -7.37 -14.02 32.51
N LEU A 301 -7.19 -13.32 31.36
CA LEU A 301 -7.47 -11.88 31.29
C LEU A 301 -8.95 -11.59 31.56
N LYS A 302 -9.87 -12.32 30.93
CA LYS A 302 -11.32 -12.12 31.12
C LYS A 302 -11.71 -12.35 32.57
N GLY A 303 -11.17 -13.40 33.22
CA GLY A 303 -11.38 -13.66 34.64
C GLY A 303 -10.92 -12.48 35.50
N ARG A 304 -9.74 -11.95 35.23
CA ARG A 304 -9.22 -10.77 35.93
C ARG A 304 -10.11 -9.54 35.74
N LEU A 305 -10.57 -9.28 34.52
CA LEU A 305 -11.44 -8.14 34.21
C LEU A 305 -12.77 -8.23 34.93
N ARG A 306 -13.31 -9.46 35.14
CA ARG A 306 -14.51 -9.71 35.94
C ARG A 306 -14.28 -9.38 37.42
N MET A 307 -13.07 -9.64 37.91
CA MET A 307 -12.68 -9.24 39.29
C MET A 307 -12.46 -7.71 39.42
N GLN A 308 -12.17 -7.02 38.33
CA GLN A 308 -11.80 -5.60 38.32
C GLN A 308 -12.94 -4.66 37.92
N VAL A 309 -14.18 -5.11 37.84
CA VAL A 309 -15.34 -4.28 37.42
C VAL A 309 -15.40 -2.96 38.19
N GLY A 310 -15.22 -3.00 39.52
CA GLY A 310 -15.24 -1.81 40.36
C GLY A 310 -14.21 -0.74 39.96
N ILE A 311 -13.04 -1.15 39.47
CA ILE A 311 -12.00 -0.22 39.02
C ILE A 311 -12.48 0.55 37.79
N TYR A 312 -13.08 -0.14 36.82
CA TYR A 312 -13.62 0.49 35.60
C TYR A 312 -14.80 1.40 35.87
N LEU A 313 -15.73 0.95 36.75
CA LEU A 313 -16.87 1.76 37.19
C LEU A 313 -16.41 3.03 37.94
N LYS A 314 -15.35 2.95 38.76
CA LYS A 314 -14.76 4.07 39.48
C LYS A 314 -14.14 5.10 38.54
N GLU A 315 -13.43 4.65 37.50
CA GLU A 315 -12.89 5.55 36.50
C GLU A 315 -13.99 6.27 35.70
N LEU A 316 -15.09 5.60 35.40
CA LEU A 316 -16.23 6.23 34.75
C LEU A 316 -16.93 7.23 35.70
N ALA A 317 -17.03 6.93 36.98
CA ALA A 317 -17.58 7.82 38.00
C ALA A 317 -16.75 9.10 38.15
N ARG A 318 -15.43 9.04 37.94
CA ARG A 318 -14.52 10.18 37.93
C ARG A 318 -14.65 11.06 36.71
N GLY A 319 -15.38 10.61 35.70
CA GLY A 319 -15.52 11.34 34.45
C GLY A 319 -14.30 11.25 33.53
N THR A 320 -13.49 10.18 33.62
CA THR A 320 -12.35 9.93 32.72
C THR A 320 -12.78 10.12 31.26
N PRO A 321 -12.11 11.00 30.49
CA PRO A 321 -12.52 11.29 29.12
C PRO A 321 -12.35 10.08 28.19
N GLU A 322 -13.08 10.10 27.07
CA GLU A 322 -12.97 9.10 26.01
C GLU A 322 -11.54 9.10 25.42
N GLN A 323 -10.96 7.92 25.20
CA GLN A 323 -9.60 7.74 24.72
C GLN A 323 -9.59 7.27 23.27
N ASP A 324 -8.54 7.65 22.54
CA ASP A 324 -8.32 7.13 21.20
C ASP A 324 -7.84 5.68 21.25
N LEU A 325 -8.74 4.77 20.92
CA LEU A 325 -8.47 3.33 20.89
C LEU A 325 -7.66 2.89 19.65
N SER A 326 -7.43 3.77 18.70
CA SER A 326 -6.58 3.48 17.54
C SER A 326 -5.09 3.47 17.90
N VAL A 327 -4.72 4.16 18.97
CA VAL A 327 -3.35 4.17 19.47
C VAL A 327 -3.01 2.81 20.09
N SER A 328 -1.99 2.14 19.57
CA SER A 328 -1.51 0.87 20.10
C SER A 328 -0.74 1.11 21.41
N PHE A 329 -1.30 0.68 22.53
CA PHE A 329 -0.57 0.65 23.78
C PHE A 329 0.48 -0.46 23.73
N LEU A 330 1.74 -0.10 23.90
CA LEU A 330 2.87 -1.01 23.71
C LEU A 330 2.98 -2.06 24.81
N SER A 331 2.46 -1.78 26.03
CA SER A 331 2.52 -2.73 27.14
C SER A 331 1.50 -2.39 28.22
N PHE A 332 0.99 -3.42 28.86
CA PHE A 332 0.17 -3.32 30.07
C PHE A 332 0.83 -4.07 31.21
N ARG A 333 0.76 -3.50 32.42
CA ARG A 333 0.95 -4.23 33.66
C ARG A 333 -0.36 -4.92 34.06
N THR A 334 -0.29 -5.75 35.07
CA THR A 334 -1.47 -6.48 35.57
C THR A 334 -2.57 -5.54 36.06
N GLU A 335 -2.16 -4.48 36.74
CA GLU A 335 -2.99 -3.48 37.39
C GLU A 335 -3.47 -2.35 36.45
N ASP A 336 -2.88 -2.19 35.29
CA ASP A 336 -3.20 -1.10 34.38
C ASP A 336 -4.64 -1.22 33.85
N ILE A 337 -5.33 -0.11 33.80
CA ILE A 337 -6.65 0.02 33.17
C ILE A 337 -6.48 -0.15 31.67
N ARG A 338 -7.32 -0.99 31.05
CA ARG A 338 -7.34 -1.18 29.60
C ARG A 338 -8.35 -0.20 29.00
N PRO A 339 -7.91 0.80 28.22
CA PRO A 339 -8.82 1.80 27.65
C PRO A 339 -9.96 1.18 26.84
N HIS A 340 -9.68 0.12 26.05
CA HIS A 340 -10.71 -0.59 25.30
C HIS A 340 -11.81 -1.18 26.20
N VAL A 341 -11.46 -1.66 27.40
CA VAL A 341 -12.45 -2.21 28.36
C VAL A 341 -13.21 -1.07 29.03
N LEU A 342 -12.53 0.05 29.34
CA LEU A 342 -13.17 1.24 29.89
C LEU A 342 -14.23 1.79 28.93
N GLU A 343 -13.92 1.91 27.64
CA GLU A 343 -14.88 2.38 26.65
C GLU A 343 -16.03 1.39 26.42
N ARG A 344 -15.75 0.09 26.47
CA ARG A 344 -16.83 -0.92 26.45
C ARG A 344 -17.78 -0.78 27.64
N TRP A 345 -17.27 -0.51 28.85
CA TRP A 345 -18.10 -0.23 30.02
C TRP A 345 -18.89 1.06 29.84
N ARG A 346 -18.30 2.11 29.29
CA ARG A 346 -18.97 3.37 28.99
C ARG A 346 -20.16 3.17 28.04
N ASP A 347 -19.92 2.49 26.93
CA ASP A 347 -20.96 2.23 25.93
C ASP A 347 -22.04 1.27 26.47
N TYR A 348 -21.64 0.27 27.21
CA TYR A 348 -22.53 -0.69 27.84
C TYR A 348 -23.49 0.00 28.80
N LEU A 349 -22.99 0.81 29.72
CA LEU A 349 -23.81 1.57 30.63
C LEU A 349 -24.76 2.56 29.94
N LYS A 350 -24.38 3.14 28.79
CA LYS A 350 -25.30 3.98 28.01
C LYS A 350 -26.47 3.16 27.44
N GLN A 351 -26.22 1.93 26.99
CA GLN A 351 -27.21 1.07 26.34
C GLN A 351 -28.13 0.32 27.29
N ILE A 352 -27.69 0.01 28.50
CA ILE A 352 -28.50 -0.67 29.51
C ILE A 352 -29.80 0.12 29.77
N PRO A 353 -30.98 -0.55 29.86
CA PRO A 353 -32.23 0.11 30.18
C PRO A 353 -32.24 0.75 31.57
N PRO A 354 -32.98 1.87 31.80
CA PRO A 354 -33.07 2.51 33.11
C PRO A 354 -33.72 1.63 34.21
N ASN A 355 -34.49 0.63 33.82
CA ASN A 355 -35.16 -0.33 34.69
C ASN A 355 -34.42 -1.67 34.83
N ASP A 356 -33.14 -1.71 34.44
CA ASP A 356 -32.29 -2.89 34.64
C ASP A 356 -32.17 -3.22 36.12
N PRO A 357 -32.40 -4.45 36.54
CA PRO A 357 -32.40 -4.82 37.97
C PRO A 357 -31.07 -4.56 38.69
N VAL A 358 -29.97 -4.57 37.98
CA VAL A 358 -28.60 -4.41 38.52
C VAL A 358 -28.09 -2.99 38.39
N PHE A 359 -28.14 -2.41 37.17
CA PHE A 359 -27.61 -1.06 36.90
C PHE A 359 -28.66 0.06 36.91
N GLY A 360 -29.94 -0.25 37.09
CA GLY A 360 -30.99 0.77 37.33
C GLY A 360 -30.68 1.67 38.52
N PRO A 361 -30.38 1.12 39.71
CA PRO A 361 -29.97 1.92 40.88
C PRO A 361 -28.73 2.79 40.59
N TRP A 362 -27.72 2.27 39.89
CA TRP A 362 -26.57 3.04 39.43
C TRP A 362 -26.99 4.26 38.57
N LYS A 363 -27.84 4.06 37.56
CA LYS A 363 -28.31 5.12 36.69
C LYS A 363 -29.15 6.18 37.37
N GLN A 364 -29.91 5.80 38.34
CA GLN A 364 -30.72 6.74 39.12
C GLN A 364 -29.81 7.63 40.00
N LEU A 365 -28.84 7.00 40.70
CA LEU A 365 -27.90 7.70 41.56
C LEU A 365 -26.92 8.58 40.78
N ALA A 366 -26.51 8.19 39.57
CA ALA A 366 -25.59 8.95 38.71
C ALA A 366 -26.14 10.34 38.31
N ARG A 367 -27.41 10.65 38.57
CA ARG A 367 -28.01 11.95 38.23
C ARG A 367 -27.72 13.02 39.29
N PHE A 368 -27.20 12.64 40.45
CA PHE A 368 -27.04 13.54 41.58
C PHE A 368 -25.57 13.96 41.78
N ALA A 369 -25.38 15.22 42.18
CA ALA A 369 -24.08 15.73 42.55
C ALA A 369 -23.64 15.13 43.91
N ASN A 370 -22.33 15.04 44.14
CA ASN A 370 -21.79 14.45 45.38
C ASN A 370 -22.35 15.08 46.67
N ALA A 371 -22.63 16.36 46.67
CA ALA A 371 -23.18 17.06 47.84
C ALA A 371 -24.59 16.57 48.23
N THR A 372 -25.41 16.16 47.29
CA THR A 372 -26.81 15.67 47.52
C THR A 372 -26.91 14.17 47.51
N PHE A 373 -25.85 13.49 47.08
CA PHE A 373 -25.86 12.03 46.88
C PHE A 373 -26.26 11.22 48.11
N PRO A 374 -25.75 11.46 49.35
CA PRO A 374 -26.13 10.65 50.50
C PRO A 374 -27.62 10.75 50.86
N ALA A 375 -28.21 11.95 50.79
CA ALA A 375 -29.62 12.15 51.08
C ALA A 375 -30.51 11.51 50.01
N GLN A 376 -30.15 11.63 48.73
CA GLN A 376 -30.89 11.05 47.61
C GLN A 376 -30.80 9.52 47.63
N ARG A 377 -29.62 8.97 47.98
CA ARG A 377 -29.45 7.52 48.15
C ARG A 377 -30.41 6.99 49.21
N VAL A 378 -30.55 7.65 50.38
CA VAL A 378 -31.49 7.21 51.42
C VAL A 378 -32.92 7.20 50.91
N ALA A 379 -33.35 8.31 50.28
CA ALA A 379 -34.70 8.40 49.73
C ALA A 379 -35.00 7.34 48.64
N LEU A 380 -34.05 7.09 47.75
CA LEU A 380 -34.18 6.07 46.73
C LEU A 380 -34.14 4.64 47.34
N MET A 381 -33.36 4.41 48.37
CA MET A 381 -33.33 3.11 49.03
C MET A 381 -34.69 2.75 49.66
N GLU A 382 -35.37 3.70 50.32
CA GLU A 382 -36.72 3.51 50.87
C GLU A 382 -37.73 3.21 49.74
N GLN A 383 -37.62 3.89 48.60
CA GLN A 383 -38.42 3.61 47.41
C GLN A 383 -38.17 2.23 46.84
N TRP A 384 -36.91 1.81 46.61
CA TRP A 384 -36.53 0.53 46.02
C TRP A 384 -36.92 -0.65 46.95
N GLU A 385 -36.76 -0.48 48.28
CA GLU A 385 -37.19 -1.48 49.26
C GLU A 385 -38.70 -1.67 49.21
N LYS A 386 -39.48 -0.60 49.08
CA LYS A 386 -40.92 -0.65 48.90
C LYS A 386 -41.35 -1.32 47.59
N GLU A 387 -40.64 -1.03 46.49
CA GLU A 387 -40.91 -1.64 45.18
C GLU A 387 -40.60 -3.16 45.19
N ASN A 388 -39.56 -3.61 45.85
CA ASN A 388 -39.16 -5.01 45.95
C ASN A 388 -39.92 -5.79 47.03
N GLY A 389 -40.60 -5.12 48.00
CA GLY A 389 -41.12 -5.73 49.21
C GLY A 389 -40.02 -6.05 50.23
N ASP A 390 -40.33 -6.93 51.22
CA ASP A 390 -39.38 -7.26 52.30
C ASP A 390 -38.15 -8.05 51.77
N ILE A 391 -37.05 -7.37 51.60
CA ILE A 391 -35.76 -7.89 51.05
C ILE A 391 -35.16 -8.95 51.96
N SER A 392 -35.48 -8.91 53.31
CA SER A 392 -34.94 -9.86 54.28
C SER A 392 -35.48 -11.29 54.08
N LYS A 393 -36.56 -11.42 53.33
CA LYS A 393 -37.19 -12.70 53.00
C LYS A 393 -36.74 -13.27 51.65
N LEU A 394 -35.97 -12.52 50.84
CA LEU A 394 -35.45 -12.98 49.57
C LEU A 394 -34.11 -13.70 49.79
N THR A 395 -34.11 -14.86 50.37
CA THR A 395 -32.94 -15.70 50.45
C THR A 395 -32.57 -16.21 49.06
N PRO A 396 -31.28 -16.30 48.70
CA PRO A 396 -30.81 -16.75 47.35
C PRO A 396 -31.28 -18.15 46.93
N MET A 397 -31.95 -18.89 47.86
CA MET A 397 -32.23 -20.33 47.73
C MET A 397 -33.64 -20.73 47.33
N GLU A 398 -34.63 -19.86 47.46
CA GLU A 398 -36.02 -20.31 47.26
C GLU A 398 -36.69 -19.57 46.12
N ASN A 399 -37.08 -20.32 45.11
CA ASN A 399 -37.98 -20.04 43.98
C ASN A 399 -37.36 -19.73 42.59
N LEU A 400 -37.12 -20.81 41.88
CA LEU A 400 -37.01 -20.80 40.40
C LEU A 400 -38.30 -20.35 39.68
N SER A 401 -39.44 -20.26 40.43
CA SER A 401 -40.76 -19.92 39.89
C SER A 401 -41.33 -18.57 40.36
N ALA A 402 -40.66 -17.84 41.24
CA ALA A 402 -41.12 -16.53 41.68
C ALA A 402 -40.79 -15.45 40.67
N LYS A 403 -41.68 -14.46 40.48
CA LYS A 403 -41.48 -13.27 39.68
C LYS A 403 -40.19 -12.58 40.12
N ALA A 404 -39.24 -12.37 39.19
CA ALA A 404 -37.96 -11.72 39.49
C ALA A 404 -38.24 -10.35 40.18
N PRO A 405 -37.48 -10.01 41.25
CA PRO A 405 -37.63 -8.71 41.90
C PRO A 405 -37.34 -7.58 40.94
N VAL A 406 -37.94 -6.40 41.16
CA VAL A 406 -37.75 -5.22 40.31
C VAL A 406 -36.29 -4.80 40.31
N TRP A 407 -35.68 -4.78 41.50
CA TRP A 407 -34.28 -4.47 41.72
C TRP A 407 -33.57 -5.67 42.34
N ASN A 408 -32.31 -5.90 41.91
CA ASN A 408 -31.55 -7.04 42.42
C ASN A 408 -31.25 -6.87 43.91
N PRO A 409 -31.73 -7.79 44.78
CA PRO A 409 -31.59 -7.66 46.24
C PRO A 409 -30.15 -7.58 46.74
N LEU A 410 -29.21 -8.24 46.06
CA LEU A 410 -27.79 -8.19 46.42
C LEU A 410 -27.19 -6.81 46.16
N ILE A 411 -27.61 -6.14 45.12
CA ILE A 411 -27.24 -4.75 44.81
C ILE A 411 -27.80 -3.83 45.92
N LEU A 412 -29.08 -3.93 46.23
CA LEU A 412 -29.67 -3.08 47.26
C LEU A 412 -29.01 -3.30 48.64
N ASN A 413 -28.72 -4.54 48.97
CA ASN A 413 -28.03 -4.88 50.21
C ASN A 413 -26.59 -4.33 50.23
N ALA A 414 -25.85 -4.44 49.11
CA ALA A 414 -24.52 -3.86 48.98
C ALA A 414 -24.55 -2.33 49.16
N ILE A 415 -25.53 -1.63 48.57
CA ILE A 415 -25.72 -0.18 48.72
C ILE A 415 -26.11 0.15 50.18
N LYS A 416 -26.95 -0.65 50.84
CA LYS A 416 -27.38 -0.45 52.23
C LYS A 416 -26.23 -0.57 53.22
N ILE A 417 -25.45 -1.65 53.10
CA ILE A 417 -24.30 -1.92 53.98
C ILE A 417 -23.17 -0.95 53.79
N SER A 418 -22.75 -0.68 52.53
CA SER A 418 -21.61 0.21 52.24
C SER A 418 -21.94 1.66 52.43
N ALA A 419 -23.22 2.04 52.44
CA ALA A 419 -23.72 3.41 52.57
C ALA A 419 -22.93 4.44 51.75
N PRO A 420 -22.76 4.25 50.40
CA PRO A 420 -21.84 5.06 49.59
C PRO A 420 -22.21 6.55 49.63
N SER A 421 -21.20 7.40 49.74
CA SER A 421 -21.36 8.85 49.79
C SER A 421 -21.13 9.55 48.41
N SER A 422 -20.74 8.78 47.42
CA SER A 422 -20.45 9.26 46.06
C SER A 422 -20.59 8.15 45.03
N MET A 423 -20.59 8.48 43.74
CA MET A 423 -20.57 7.49 42.67
C MET A 423 -19.28 6.64 42.68
N GLU A 424 -18.15 7.15 43.12
CA GLU A 424 -16.92 6.36 43.28
C GLU A 424 -17.07 5.31 44.40
N ALA A 425 -17.65 5.67 45.54
CA ALA A 425 -17.91 4.76 46.62
C ALA A 425 -18.97 3.69 46.22
N LEU A 426 -19.96 4.08 45.41
CA LEU A 426 -20.93 3.15 44.82
C LEU A 426 -20.23 2.16 43.88
N ALA A 427 -19.26 2.61 43.07
CA ALA A 427 -18.46 1.76 42.17
C ALA A 427 -17.68 0.70 42.96
N GLU A 428 -17.17 1.04 44.15
CA GLU A 428 -16.50 0.08 45.04
C GLU A 428 -17.46 -1.00 45.55
N ALA A 429 -18.68 -0.61 45.99
CA ALA A 429 -19.71 -1.57 46.41
C ALA A 429 -20.10 -2.55 45.28
N TYR A 430 -20.32 -2.02 44.06
CA TYR A 430 -20.60 -2.87 42.91
C TYR A 430 -19.38 -3.77 42.60
N GLY A 431 -18.17 -3.23 42.66
CA GLY A 431 -16.94 -3.96 42.42
C GLY A 431 -16.76 -5.16 43.34
N THR A 432 -16.96 -4.96 44.61
CA THR A 432 -16.90 -6.05 45.62
C THR A 432 -17.92 -7.15 45.31
N LEU A 433 -19.18 -6.78 45.07
CA LEU A 433 -20.24 -7.74 44.76
C LEU A 433 -19.98 -8.52 43.45
N PHE A 434 -19.53 -7.84 42.39
CA PHE A 434 -19.19 -8.51 41.14
C PHE A 434 -17.97 -9.44 41.27
N ALA A 435 -16.97 -9.04 42.04
CA ALA A 435 -15.80 -9.87 42.31
C ALA A 435 -16.17 -11.14 43.10
N GLU A 436 -17.02 -11.00 44.12
CA GLU A 436 -17.54 -12.14 44.88
C GLU A 436 -18.40 -13.07 44.01
N THR A 437 -19.28 -12.50 43.18
CA THR A 437 -20.11 -13.27 42.24
C THR A 437 -19.25 -14.05 41.25
N HIS A 438 -18.18 -13.47 40.75
CA HIS A 438 -17.27 -14.14 39.84
C HIS A 438 -16.48 -15.25 40.53
N ARG A 439 -15.93 -14.96 41.73
CA ARG A 439 -15.16 -15.93 42.51
C ARG A 439 -15.99 -17.16 42.84
N ASP A 440 -17.20 -16.94 43.38
CA ASP A 440 -18.07 -18.03 43.83
C ASP A 440 -18.56 -18.90 42.66
N TRP A 441 -18.83 -18.25 41.49
CA TRP A 441 -19.15 -18.98 40.26
C TRP A 441 -17.96 -19.81 39.76
N THR A 442 -16.73 -19.26 39.76
CA THR A 442 -15.54 -19.99 39.34
C THR A 442 -15.23 -21.15 40.23
N LEU A 443 -15.34 -20.98 41.56
CA LEU A 443 -15.15 -22.07 42.52
C LEU A 443 -16.15 -23.19 42.30
N ALA A 444 -17.41 -22.83 42.05
CA ALA A 444 -18.43 -23.83 41.79
C ALA A 444 -18.19 -24.61 40.47
N GLN A 445 -17.68 -23.94 39.44
CA GLN A 445 -17.31 -24.62 38.20
C GLN A 445 -16.12 -25.58 38.39
N VAL A 446 -15.09 -25.17 39.14
CA VAL A 446 -13.95 -26.03 39.46
C VAL A 446 -14.40 -27.24 40.26
N GLN A 447 -15.19 -27.06 41.30
CA GLN A 447 -15.73 -28.16 42.10
C GLN A 447 -16.56 -29.13 41.26
N SER A 448 -17.42 -28.61 40.35
CA SER A 448 -18.19 -29.47 39.45
C SER A 448 -17.31 -30.27 38.50
N ALA A 449 -16.19 -29.71 38.06
CA ALA A 449 -15.25 -30.41 37.19
C ALA A 449 -14.42 -31.48 37.92
N GLU A 450 -14.09 -31.24 39.19
CA GLU A 450 -13.39 -32.22 40.04
C GLU A 450 -14.28 -33.38 40.45
N GLU A 451 -15.59 -33.13 40.63
CA GLU A 451 -16.59 -34.11 41.01
C GLU A 451 -17.08 -34.94 39.81
N ALA A 452 -16.80 -34.58 38.59
CA ALA A 452 -17.11 -35.34 37.38
C ALA A 452 -16.14 -36.53 37.25
N LEU A 453 -16.60 -37.72 37.68
CA LEU A 453 -15.85 -38.94 37.56
C LEU A 453 -15.75 -39.41 36.10
N PRO A 454 -14.64 -40.04 35.68
CA PRO A 454 -14.43 -40.49 34.29
C PRO A 454 -15.45 -41.52 33.79
N ASP A 455 -16.20 -42.17 34.69
CA ASP A 455 -17.18 -43.22 34.39
C ASP A 455 -18.62 -42.72 34.25
N GLY A 456 -18.85 -41.41 34.33
CA GLY A 456 -20.18 -40.81 34.14
C GLY A 456 -21.15 -41.00 35.30
N THR A 457 -20.70 -41.46 36.45
CA THR A 457 -21.53 -41.56 37.67
C THR A 457 -21.81 -40.17 38.24
N THR A 458 -23.08 -39.74 38.21
CA THR A 458 -23.52 -38.47 38.80
C THR A 458 -23.68 -38.63 40.31
N ILE A 459 -23.03 -37.78 41.10
CA ILE A 459 -23.21 -37.74 42.57
C ILE A 459 -24.54 -37.04 42.88
N PRO A 460 -25.43 -37.64 43.73
CA PRO A 460 -26.78 -37.11 43.99
C PRO A 460 -26.86 -35.69 44.55
N ASP A 461 -25.78 -35.15 45.12
CA ASP A 461 -25.72 -33.81 45.72
C ASP A 461 -25.44 -32.65 44.77
N GLN A 462 -25.13 -32.91 43.48
CA GLN A 462 -24.95 -31.86 42.45
C GLN A 462 -26.17 -30.96 42.29
N ASP A 463 -27.36 -31.47 42.49
CA ASP A 463 -28.61 -30.72 42.31
C ASP A 463 -28.79 -29.58 43.31
N GLN A 464 -28.36 -29.72 44.54
CA GLN A 464 -28.53 -28.65 45.56
C GLN A 464 -27.50 -27.53 45.37
N ARG A 465 -26.25 -27.86 45.01
CA ARG A 465 -25.21 -26.86 44.75
C ARG A 465 -25.49 -26.08 43.48
N HIS A 466 -25.93 -26.75 42.42
CA HIS A 466 -26.34 -26.07 41.15
C HIS A 466 -27.55 -25.15 41.37
N ARG A 467 -28.48 -25.50 42.25
CA ARG A 467 -29.64 -24.65 42.58
C ARG A 467 -29.25 -23.34 43.26
N LYS A 468 -28.30 -23.36 44.20
CA LYS A 468 -27.79 -22.15 44.86
C LYS A 468 -27.12 -21.18 43.86
N ILE A 469 -26.30 -21.71 42.96
CA ILE A 469 -25.53 -20.92 42.01
C ILE A 469 -26.39 -20.42 40.85
N ASN A 470 -27.46 -21.15 40.52
CA ASN A 470 -28.40 -20.82 39.45
C ASN A 470 -29.61 -20.00 39.89
N SER A 471 -29.60 -19.38 41.06
CA SER A 471 -30.67 -18.47 41.46
C SER A 471 -30.84 -17.34 40.40
N ALA A 472 -32.10 -16.91 40.19
CA ALA A 472 -32.40 -15.81 39.23
C ALA A 472 -31.65 -14.53 39.58
N ILE A 473 -31.44 -14.27 40.87
CA ILE A 473 -30.70 -13.09 41.38
C ILE A 473 -29.22 -13.12 40.97
N LEU A 474 -28.55 -14.26 41.16
CA LEU A 474 -27.14 -14.40 40.74
C LEU A 474 -27.00 -14.48 39.23
N ARG A 475 -27.97 -15.02 38.50
CA ARG A 475 -27.98 -14.99 37.04
C ARG A 475 -28.05 -13.56 36.48
N GLN A 476 -28.82 -12.66 37.10
CA GLN A 476 -28.86 -11.25 36.75
C GLN A 476 -27.48 -10.60 36.89
N LEU A 477 -26.74 -10.82 37.98
CA LEU A 477 -25.37 -10.33 38.15
C LEU A 477 -24.41 -10.94 37.15
N ARG A 478 -24.48 -12.26 36.96
CA ARG A 478 -23.59 -12.96 36.03
C ARG A 478 -23.81 -12.55 34.56
N SER A 479 -25.03 -12.18 34.15
CA SER A 479 -25.28 -11.72 32.79
C SER A 479 -24.42 -10.50 32.44
N HIS A 480 -24.18 -9.59 33.36
CA HIS A 480 -23.29 -8.44 33.14
C HIS A 480 -21.81 -8.79 33.14
N LEU A 481 -21.42 -10.00 33.51
CA LEU A 481 -20.04 -10.51 33.50
C LEU A 481 -19.75 -11.46 32.33
N TYR A 482 -20.76 -12.24 31.91
CA TYR A 482 -20.54 -13.40 31.03
C TYR A 482 -21.35 -13.39 29.73
N ALA A 483 -22.39 -12.56 29.60
CA ALA A 483 -23.10 -12.43 28.33
C ALA A 483 -22.20 -11.86 27.25
N ASP A 484 -22.45 -12.20 25.99
CA ASP A 484 -21.62 -11.77 24.85
C ASP A 484 -21.51 -10.25 24.74
N GLU A 485 -22.54 -9.52 25.13
CA GLU A 485 -22.56 -8.05 25.18
C GLU A 485 -21.81 -7.47 26.37
N SER A 486 -21.45 -8.28 27.37
CA SER A 486 -20.72 -7.81 28.54
C SER A 486 -19.38 -7.16 28.16
N PRO A 487 -19.00 -6.07 28.85
CA PRO A 487 -17.68 -5.46 28.62
C PRO A 487 -16.49 -6.38 28.90
N THR A 488 -16.65 -7.41 29.72
CA THR A 488 -15.62 -8.41 30.05
C THR A 488 -15.63 -9.63 29.14
N ALA A 489 -16.63 -9.79 28.28
CA ALA A 489 -16.70 -10.81 27.26
C ALA A 489 -15.93 -10.31 26.01
N LEU A 490 -14.60 -10.30 26.09
CA LEU A 490 -13.76 -9.82 25.01
C LEU A 490 -13.68 -10.83 23.88
N PRO A 491 -13.87 -10.41 22.61
CA PRO A 491 -13.48 -11.22 21.46
C PRO A 491 -12.00 -11.62 21.56
N GLU A 492 -11.64 -12.83 21.16
CA GLU A 492 -10.27 -13.38 21.29
C GLU A 492 -9.21 -12.46 20.69
N LYS A 493 -9.47 -11.93 19.49
CA LYS A 493 -8.58 -10.97 18.80
C LYS A 493 -8.35 -9.67 19.59
N LEU A 494 -9.33 -9.21 20.35
CA LEU A 494 -9.18 -8.05 21.22
C LEU A 494 -8.46 -8.44 22.51
N ALA A 495 -8.84 -9.56 23.12
CA ALA A 495 -8.24 -10.06 24.36
C ALA A 495 -6.71 -10.22 24.19
N SER A 496 -6.25 -10.84 23.09
CA SER A 496 -4.83 -11.04 22.82
C SER A 496 -4.03 -9.72 22.72
N ARG A 497 -4.67 -8.63 22.32
CA ARG A 497 -4.03 -7.29 22.25
C ARG A 497 -3.95 -6.58 23.60
N LEU A 498 -4.72 -7.03 24.59
CA LEU A 498 -4.84 -6.41 25.92
C LEU A 498 -4.09 -7.18 27.00
N LEU A 499 -3.36 -8.22 26.63
CA LEU A 499 -2.52 -9.01 27.54
C LEU A 499 -1.38 -8.17 28.10
N ASN A 500 -0.84 -8.58 29.25
CA ASN A 500 0.32 -7.92 29.82
C ASN A 500 1.57 -8.17 28.95
N ARG A 501 2.61 -7.34 29.17
CA ARG A 501 3.84 -7.35 28.34
C ARG A 501 4.48 -8.73 28.26
N THR A 502 4.69 -9.38 29.38
CA THR A 502 5.38 -10.69 29.43
C THR A 502 4.68 -11.74 28.58
N VAL A 503 3.34 -11.81 28.71
CA VAL A 503 2.53 -12.75 27.93
C VAL A 503 2.49 -12.36 26.45
N SER A 504 2.37 -11.06 26.15
CA SER A 504 2.44 -10.56 24.78
C SER A 504 3.76 -10.88 24.12
N ASP A 505 4.89 -10.77 24.84
CA ASP A 505 6.22 -11.11 24.32
C ASP A 505 6.36 -12.61 24.05
N GLN A 506 5.80 -13.48 24.91
CA GLN A 506 5.77 -14.92 24.67
C GLN A 506 4.91 -15.30 23.46
N LEU A 507 3.72 -14.71 23.31
CA LEU A 507 2.86 -14.94 22.15
C LEU A 507 3.49 -14.40 20.86
N ASN A 508 4.14 -13.24 20.93
CA ASN A 508 4.92 -12.69 19.80
C ASN A 508 6.06 -13.62 19.42
N GLY A 509 6.75 -14.25 20.39
CA GLY A 509 7.77 -15.27 20.12
C GLY A 509 7.22 -16.44 19.29
N ARG A 510 6.07 -17.00 19.65
CA ARG A 510 5.41 -18.08 18.92
C ARG A 510 4.94 -17.63 17.53
N ARG A 511 4.34 -16.45 17.43
CA ARG A 511 3.97 -15.87 16.14
C ARG A 511 5.17 -15.63 15.23
N ASN A 512 6.31 -15.19 15.80
CA ASN A 512 7.56 -15.06 15.07
C ASN A 512 8.10 -16.41 14.57
N ALA A 513 7.91 -17.49 15.31
CA ALA A 513 8.28 -18.83 14.86
C ALA A 513 7.47 -19.26 13.62
N ILE A 514 6.15 -19.02 13.61
CA ILE A 514 5.31 -19.24 12.43
C ILE A 514 5.76 -18.37 11.26
N HIS A 515 6.02 -17.09 11.52
CA HIS A 515 6.50 -16.15 10.49
C HIS A 515 7.85 -16.57 9.89
N ASN A 516 8.79 -16.97 10.73
CA ASN A 516 10.10 -17.47 10.28
C ASN A 516 9.98 -18.78 9.49
N LEU A 517 9.03 -19.64 9.84
CA LEU A 517 8.74 -20.84 9.07
C LEU A 517 8.28 -20.46 7.64
N HIS A 518 7.36 -19.49 7.52
CA HIS A 518 6.93 -18.98 6.22
C HIS A 518 8.06 -18.36 5.40
N LEU A 519 8.99 -17.63 6.05
CA LEU A 519 10.12 -16.99 5.38
C LEU A 519 11.18 -17.95 4.89
N ASN A 520 11.54 -18.95 5.69
CA ASN A 520 12.79 -19.66 5.53
C ASN A 520 12.63 -21.12 5.09
N GLU A 521 11.47 -21.74 5.32
CA GLU A 521 11.28 -23.15 4.99
C GLU A 521 11.07 -23.33 3.46
N LYS A 522 11.82 -24.26 2.88
CA LYS A 522 11.76 -24.55 1.44
C LYS A 522 10.37 -25.03 0.99
N GLY A 523 9.67 -25.76 1.83
CA GLY A 523 8.33 -26.28 1.58
C GLY A 523 7.21 -25.26 1.76
N SER A 524 7.48 -24.04 2.17
CA SER A 524 6.46 -22.99 2.34
C SER A 524 5.87 -22.56 1.00
N PRO A 525 4.58 -22.83 0.73
CA PRO A 525 3.95 -22.46 -0.52
C PRO A 525 3.76 -20.95 -0.66
N PRO A 526 3.70 -20.42 -1.88
CA PRO A 526 3.36 -19.01 -2.10
C PRO A 526 1.94 -18.72 -1.63
N ARG A 527 1.75 -17.53 -1.02
CA ARG A 527 0.44 -17.06 -0.55
C ARG A 527 0.19 -15.63 -1.01
N SER A 528 -1.08 -15.32 -1.24
CA SER A 528 -1.52 -13.97 -1.60
C SER A 528 -1.71 -13.11 -0.37
N MET A 529 -1.14 -11.89 -0.35
CA MET A 529 -1.37 -10.90 0.69
C MET A 529 -2.65 -10.13 0.38
N VAL A 530 -3.78 -10.61 0.88
CA VAL A 530 -5.12 -10.14 0.51
C VAL A 530 -5.76 -9.23 1.55
N LEU A 531 -6.80 -8.52 1.13
CA LEU A 531 -7.81 -7.91 1.98
C LEU A 531 -9.09 -8.75 1.91
N ALA A 532 -9.85 -8.79 2.99
CA ALA A 532 -11.17 -9.39 3.05
C ALA A 532 -12.16 -8.38 3.65
N GLU A 533 -13.42 -8.46 3.23
CA GLU A 533 -14.48 -7.63 3.78
C GLU A 533 -14.71 -7.91 5.27
N ASN A 534 -14.92 -6.83 6.02
CA ASN A 534 -15.23 -6.88 7.45
C ASN A 534 -16.68 -6.40 7.68
N PRO A 535 -17.64 -7.31 7.78
CA PRO A 535 -19.05 -6.94 7.94
C PRO A 535 -19.36 -6.15 9.23
N ASP A 536 -18.50 -6.24 10.25
CA ASP A 536 -18.68 -5.50 11.50
C ASP A 536 -18.24 -4.04 11.42
N ALA A 537 -17.38 -3.70 10.47
CA ALA A 537 -16.93 -2.33 10.28
C ALA A 537 -18.09 -1.40 9.86
N GLU A 538 -19.02 -1.88 9.05
CA GLU A 538 -20.18 -1.12 8.58
C GLU A 538 -21.20 -0.84 9.70
N LYS A 539 -21.37 -1.76 10.66
CA LYS A 539 -22.33 -1.60 11.76
C LYS A 539 -22.07 -0.34 12.58
N LYS A 540 -20.80 0.05 12.73
CA LYS A 540 -20.39 1.25 13.48
C LYS A 540 -20.59 2.55 12.71
N GLY A 541 -20.71 2.48 11.37
CA GLY A 541 -20.77 3.65 10.49
C GLY A 541 -19.45 4.43 10.44
N PHE A 542 -19.29 5.22 9.41
CA PHE A 542 -18.10 6.04 9.19
C PHE A 542 -18.45 7.52 9.30
N HIS A 543 -17.50 8.33 9.77
CA HIS A 543 -17.69 9.76 10.02
C HIS A 543 -16.48 10.54 9.52
N VAL A 544 -16.71 11.79 9.18
CA VAL A 544 -15.64 12.76 9.01
C VAL A 544 -14.94 12.95 10.37
N PHE A 545 -13.63 12.85 10.42
CA PHE A 545 -12.85 13.21 11.60
C PHE A 545 -12.47 14.69 11.49
N ARG A 546 -13.09 15.54 12.32
CA ARG A 546 -12.82 16.98 12.30
C ARG A 546 -11.34 17.24 12.58
N ARG A 547 -10.67 17.93 11.67
CA ARG A 547 -9.22 18.18 11.71
C ARG A 547 -8.39 16.88 11.79
N GLY A 548 -8.88 15.79 11.19
CA GLY A 548 -8.19 14.49 11.19
C GLY A 548 -8.22 13.73 12.53
N ASN A 549 -8.92 14.24 13.56
CA ASN A 549 -8.96 13.63 14.88
C ASN A 549 -10.10 12.58 14.97
N PRO A 550 -9.80 11.27 15.10
CA PRO A 550 -10.80 10.20 15.15
C PRO A 550 -11.76 10.28 16.35
N LEU A 551 -11.39 10.98 17.41
CA LEU A 551 -12.25 11.23 18.58
C LEU A 551 -13.25 12.36 18.33
N ASN A 552 -12.97 13.26 17.38
CA ASN A 552 -13.85 14.37 17.05
C ASN A 552 -14.66 14.06 15.80
N ARG A 553 -15.71 13.24 15.98
CA ARG A 553 -16.56 12.77 14.89
C ARG A 553 -17.51 13.86 14.43
N GLY A 554 -17.49 14.11 13.12
CA GLY A 554 -18.39 15.03 12.42
C GLY A 554 -19.53 14.30 11.70
N LYS A 555 -19.87 14.79 10.51
CA LYS A 555 -20.93 14.24 9.67
C LYS A 555 -20.68 12.77 9.33
N ARG A 556 -21.74 11.95 9.35
CA ARG A 556 -21.67 10.56 8.87
C ARG A 556 -21.46 10.53 7.36
N VAL A 557 -20.64 9.62 6.89
CA VAL A 557 -20.33 9.43 5.47
C VAL A 557 -20.58 7.99 5.04
N GLN A 558 -20.80 7.81 3.76
CA GLN A 558 -20.93 6.52 3.10
C GLN A 558 -19.88 6.39 2.00
N SER A 559 -19.52 5.17 1.67
CA SER A 559 -18.57 4.88 0.57
C SER A 559 -19.11 5.39 -0.76
N ARG A 560 -18.34 6.23 -1.46
CA ARG A 560 -18.64 6.75 -2.80
C ARG A 560 -17.36 7.25 -3.46
N PHE A 561 -17.42 7.55 -4.76
CA PHE A 561 -16.30 8.14 -5.49
C PHE A 561 -16.15 9.64 -5.23
N LEU A 562 -15.05 10.21 -5.72
CA LEU A 562 -14.77 11.65 -5.66
C LEU A 562 -15.83 12.43 -6.45
N SER A 563 -16.39 13.45 -5.84
CA SER A 563 -17.46 14.27 -6.45
C SER A 563 -16.98 15.05 -7.68
N VAL A 564 -15.70 15.46 -7.69
CA VAL A 564 -15.11 16.23 -8.80
C VAL A 564 -14.98 15.43 -10.09
N VAL A 565 -14.79 14.10 -9.99
CA VAL A 565 -14.55 13.22 -11.15
C VAL A 565 -15.86 12.68 -11.75
N GLY A 566 -16.93 12.56 -10.97
CA GLY A 566 -18.17 11.87 -11.34
C GLY A 566 -19.35 12.78 -11.72
N ASN A 567 -19.15 13.96 -12.29
CA ASN A 567 -20.23 14.94 -12.62
C ASN A 567 -21.19 15.24 -11.45
N GLY A 568 -20.70 15.18 -10.20
CA GLY A 568 -21.47 15.51 -9.00
C GLY A 568 -22.52 14.48 -8.56
N THR A 569 -22.71 13.38 -9.29
CA THR A 569 -23.72 12.33 -9.01
C THR A 569 -23.09 11.03 -8.50
N ALA A 570 -22.09 11.11 -7.64
CA ALA A 570 -21.45 9.92 -7.09
C ALA A 570 -22.45 9.05 -6.30
N LYS A 571 -22.83 7.92 -6.85
CA LYS A 571 -23.69 6.92 -6.19
C LYS A 571 -22.97 6.30 -5.00
N HIS A 572 -23.72 5.99 -3.94
CA HIS A 572 -23.18 5.22 -2.82
C HIS A 572 -22.88 3.79 -3.25
N TYR A 573 -21.76 3.27 -2.78
CA TYR A 573 -21.35 1.92 -3.08
C TYR A 573 -22.15 0.90 -2.27
N PRO A 574 -22.54 -0.23 -2.87
CA PRO A 574 -23.26 -1.28 -2.16
C PRO A 574 -22.36 -1.94 -1.11
N PRO A 575 -22.93 -2.34 0.05
CA PRO A 575 -22.22 -3.11 1.05
C PRO A 575 -21.53 -4.35 0.48
N ARG A 576 -20.35 -4.70 1.01
CA ARG A 576 -19.52 -5.84 0.59
C ARG A 576 -18.97 -5.80 -0.84
N LYS A 577 -19.20 -4.72 -1.59
CA LYS A 577 -18.65 -4.49 -2.94
C LYS A 577 -18.05 -3.10 -3.09
N GLN A 578 -17.68 -2.46 -1.97
CA GLN A 578 -17.21 -1.08 -2.01
C GLN A 578 -15.91 -0.92 -2.79
N ARG A 579 -14.93 -1.82 -2.60
CA ARG A 579 -13.66 -1.75 -3.33
C ARG A 579 -13.82 -2.07 -4.81
N LEU A 580 -14.69 -3.02 -5.14
CA LEU A 580 -15.02 -3.30 -6.54
C LEU A 580 -15.69 -2.11 -7.22
N SER A 581 -16.64 -1.47 -6.53
CA SER A 581 -17.30 -0.26 -7.05
C SER A 581 -16.32 0.92 -7.18
N LEU A 582 -15.36 1.04 -6.27
CA LEU A 582 -14.27 2.01 -6.39
C LEU A 582 -13.42 1.73 -7.63
N ALA A 583 -13.01 0.47 -7.84
CA ALA A 583 -12.24 0.08 -9.01
C ALA A 583 -12.98 0.40 -10.32
N GLN A 584 -14.28 0.06 -10.39
CA GLN A 584 -15.14 0.38 -11.55
C GLN A 584 -15.28 1.90 -11.77
N SER A 585 -15.31 2.70 -10.70
CA SER A 585 -15.36 4.16 -10.82
C SER A 585 -14.02 4.73 -11.33
N ILE A 586 -12.90 4.16 -10.89
CA ILE A 586 -11.55 4.54 -11.34
C ILE A 586 -11.33 4.20 -12.81
N THR A 587 -11.81 3.04 -13.25
CA THR A 587 -11.62 2.55 -14.63
C THR A 587 -12.78 2.94 -15.58
N SER A 588 -13.76 3.70 -15.09
CA SER A 588 -14.86 4.19 -15.91
C SER A 588 -14.37 5.12 -17.01
N GLU A 589 -14.95 5.02 -18.21
CA GLU A 589 -14.71 5.98 -19.31
C GLU A 589 -15.08 7.41 -18.93
N SER A 590 -15.97 7.59 -17.96
CA SER A 590 -16.33 8.91 -17.44
C SER A 590 -15.26 9.52 -16.52
N ASN A 591 -14.28 8.72 -16.07
CA ASN A 591 -13.14 9.23 -15.32
C ASN A 591 -12.03 9.70 -16.28
N PRO A 592 -11.78 11.01 -16.39
CA PRO A 592 -10.81 11.53 -17.35
C PRO A 592 -9.36 11.31 -16.94
N LEU A 593 -9.10 10.93 -15.69
CA LEU A 593 -7.74 10.92 -15.12
C LEU A 593 -6.99 9.63 -15.41
N THR A 594 -7.60 8.47 -15.16
CA THR A 594 -6.89 7.18 -15.20
C THR A 594 -6.20 6.93 -16.54
N ALA A 595 -6.90 7.12 -17.66
CA ALA A 595 -6.31 6.93 -18.98
C ALA A 595 -5.21 7.98 -19.29
N ARG A 596 -5.45 9.27 -18.95
CA ARG A 596 -4.44 10.34 -19.13
C ARG A 596 -3.16 10.08 -18.33
N VAL A 597 -3.31 9.69 -17.04
CA VAL A 597 -2.17 9.38 -16.17
C VAL A 597 -1.39 8.18 -16.71
N THR A 598 -2.10 7.13 -17.14
CA THR A 598 -1.47 5.92 -17.67
C THR A 598 -0.68 6.20 -18.97
N VAL A 599 -1.27 6.90 -19.95
CA VAL A 599 -0.55 7.20 -21.19
C VAL A 599 0.60 8.20 -20.97
N ASN A 600 0.46 9.12 -20.03
CA ASN A 600 1.54 10.02 -19.62
C ASN A 600 2.68 9.24 -18.93
N TRP A 601 2.37 8.23 -18.13
CA TRP A 601 3.34 7.33 -17.52
C TRP A 601 4.11 6.51 -18.56
N ILE A 602 3.41 5.94 -19.56
CA ILE A 602 4.04 5.23 -20.69
C ILE A 602 4.93 6.18 -21.50
N TRP A 603 4.40 7.34 -21.88
CA TRP A 603 5.13 8.36 -22.64
C TRP A 603 6.42 8.77 -21.94
N ARG A 604 6.32 9.06 -20.63
CA ARG A 604 7.47 9.47 -19.83
C ARG A 604 8.61 8.45 -19.84
N HIS A 605 8.29 7.17 -19.80
CA HIS A 605 9.32 6.12 -19.79
C HIS A 605 10.04 5.98 -21.14
N HIS A 606 9.43 6.41 -22.24
CA HIS A 606 10.07 6.44 -23.55
C HIS A 606 10.79 7.75 -23.82
N PHE A 607 10.21 8.88 -23.44
CA PHE A 607 10.76 10.21 -23.72
C PHE A 607 11.44 10.88 -22.52
N GLY A 608 11.66 10.17 -21.41
CA GLY A 608 12.29 10.69 -20.19
C GLY A 608 11.43 11.72 -19.43
N ARG A 609 10.48 12.38 -20.13
CA ARG A 609 9.58 13.39 -19.58
C ARG A 609 8.15 13.11 -20.02
N GLY A 610 7.19 13.24 -19.08
CA GLY A 610 5.77 13.16 -19.41
C GLY A 610 5.27 14.40 -20.14
N LEU A 611 4.19 14.28 -20.90
CA LEU A 611 3.44 15.40 -21.45
C LEU A 611 2.94 16.30 -20.31
N VAL A 612 2.57 15.72 -19.16
CA VAL A 612 2.41 16.39 -17.88
C VAL A 612 3.66 16.10 -17.04
N ARG A 613 4.38 17.14 -16.65
CA ARG A 613 5.69 17.02 -15.96
C ARG A 613 5.59 16.56 -14.51
N THR A 614 4.42 16.70 -13.90
CA THR A 614 4.07 16.25 -12.54
C THR A 614 3.20 15.00 -12.63
N PRO A 615 3.78 13.81 -12.84
CA PRO A 615 3.01 12.59 -13.13
C PRO A 615 2.14 12.11 -11.96
N ASP A 616 2.41 12.60 -10.77
CA ASP A 616 1.71 12.32 -9.51
C ASP A 616 0.77 13.47 -9.06
N ASP A 617 0.70 14.56 -9.85
CA ASP A 617 -0.19 15.69 -9.59
C ASP A 617 -0.71 16.28 -10.92
N PHE A 618 -1.92 15.92 -11.28
CA PHE A 618 -2.71 16.42 -12.41
C PHE A 618 -3.70 17.50 -11.98
N GLY A 619 -3.77 17.75 -10.67
CA GLY A 619 -4.63 18.78 -10.08
C GLY A 619 -4.19 20.20 -10.42
N THR A 620 -4.83 21.16 -9.79
CA THR A 620 -4.64 22.61 -10.04
C THR A 620 -3.19 23.08 -9.82
N ARG A 621 -2.44 22.42 -8.94
CA ARG A 621 -1.01 22.69 -8.72
C ARG A 621 -0.08 21.96 -9.68
N GLY A 622 -0.59 20.94 -10.35
CA GLY A 622 0.17 20.19 -11.33
C GLY A 622 0.58 21.03 -12.55
N ALA A 623 1.57 20.56 -13.27
CA ALA A 623 1.99 21.21 -14.50
C ALA A 623 0.92 21.04 -15.59
N ARG A 624 0.69 22.09 -16.37
CA ARG A 624 -0.13 21.96 -17.58
C ARG A 624 0.54 21.03 -18.58
N PRO A 625 -0.23 20.24 -19.34
CA PRO A 625 0.33 19.43 -20.42
C PRO A 625 0.98 20.29 -21.49
N THR A 626 2.17 19.89 -21.95
CA THR A 626 2.82 20.56 -23.08
C THR A 626 2.04 20.37 -24.38
N HIS A 627 1.39 19.21 -24.54
CA HIS A 627 0.62 18.82 -25.71
C HIS A 627 -0.74 18.23 -25.27
N LEU A 628 -1.68 19.08 -24.81
CA LEU A 628 -2.97 18.61 -24.29
C LEU A 628 -3.74 17.77 -25.32
N LYS A 629 -3.77 18.23 -26.59
CA LYS A 629 -4.48 17.47 -27.65
C LYS A 629 -3.83 16.09 -27.89
N LEU A 630 -2.50 15.99 -27.85
CA LEU A 630 -1.82 14.70 -27.96
C LEU A 630 -2.13 13.81 -26.75
N LEU A 631 -2.14 14.36 -25.54
CA LEU A 631 -2.49 13.62 -24.34
C LEU A 631 -3.90 13.02 -24.45
N ASP A 632 -4.87 13.81 -24.89
CA ASP A 632 -6.27 13.36 -25.06
C ASP A 632 -6.42 12.36 -26.21
N TYR A 633 -5.65 12.53 -27.29
CA TYR A 633 -5.59 11.57 -28.38
C TYR A 633 -5.04 10.22 -27.92
N LEU A 634 -3.94 10.22 -27.15
CA LEU A 634 -3.36 9.00 -26.60
C LEU A 634 -4.31 8.32 -25.60
N ALA A 635 -4.94 9.11 -24.72
CA ALA A 635 -5.89 8.59 -23.74
C ALA A 635 -7.12 7.98 -24.42
N SER A 636 -7.72 8.66 -25.40
CA SER A 636 -8.84 8.12 -26.18
C SER A 636 -8.45 6.86 -26.94
N THR A 637 -7.26 6.86 -27.55
CA THR A 637 -6.74 5.70 -28.28
C THR A 637 -6.45 4.51 -27.37
N PHE A 638 -6.05 4.76 -26.14
CA PHE A 638 -5.83 3.73 -25.13
C PHE A 638 -7.13 3.04 -24.73
N LEU A 639 -8.18 3.83 -24.52
CA LEU A 639 -9.53 3.32 -24.27
C LEU A 639 -10.05 2.48 -25.46
N GLU A 640 -9.93 3.00 -26.68
CA GLU A 640 -10.38 2.32 -27.91
C GLU A 640 -9.61 1.02 -28.23
N ASN A 641 -8.43 0.85 -27.65
CA ASN A 641 -7.60 -0.36 -27.81
C ASN A 641 -7.67 -1.29 -26.59
N ASP A 642 -8.81 -1.35 -25.92
CA ASP A 642 -9.08 -2.25 -24.81
C ASP A 642 -8.07 -2.11 -23.65
N TRP A 643 -7.62 -0.90 -23.36
CA TRP A 643 -6.66 -0.62 -22.31
C TRP A 643 -5.34 -1.41 -22.43
N SER A 644 -4.94 -1.82 -23.64
CA SER A 644 -3.70 -2.56 -23.90
C SER A 644 -2.47 -1.67 -23.81
N ILE A 645 -1.60 -1.94 -22.85
CA ILE A 645 -0.33 -1.25 -22.68
C ILE A 645 0.62 -1.57 -23.85
N LYS A 646 0.66 -2.84 -24.30
CA LYS A 646 1.52 -3.27 -25.40
C LYS A 646 1.15 -2.60 -26.71
N LYS A 647 -0.14 -2.47 -27.03
CA LYS A 647 -0.60 -1.74 -28.21
C LYS A 647 -0.19 -0.26 -28.16
N MET A 648 -0.23 0.36 -26.98
CA MET A 648 0.19 1.76 -26.80
C MET A 648 1.70 1.91 -27.02
N HIS A 649 2.52 1.01 -26.47
CA HIS A 649 3.96 0.98 -26.74
C HIS A 649 4.25 0.90 -28.24
N LYS A 650 3.65 -0.04 -28.92
CA LYS A 650 3.86 -0.24 -30.36
C LYS A 650 3.55 1.04 -31.15
N ARG A 651 2.44 1.72 -30.83
CA ARG A 651 2.07 2.98 -31.48
C ARG A 651 3.10 4.09 -31.26
N ILE A 652 3.63 4.23 -30.05
CA ILE A 652 4.63 5.26 -29.73
C ILE A 652 5.98 4.94 -30.38
N LEU A 653 6.44 3.69 -30.30
CA LEU A 653 7.76 3.27 -30.75
C LEU A 653 7.92 3.31 -32.30
N LEU A 654 6.82 3.20 -33.04
CA LEU A 654 6.81 3.32 -34.51
C LEU A 654 6.81 4.76 -35.02
N THR A 655 6.75 5.77 -34.12
CA THR A 655 6.70 7.18 -34.51
C THR A 655 8.06 7.71 -34.99
N LYS A 656 8.03 8.75 -35.84
CA LYS A 656 9.23 9.52 -36.20
C LYS A 656 9.78 10.26 -35.00
N ALA A 657 8.92 10.74 -34.11
CA ALA A 657 9.31 11.39 -32.87
C ALA A 657 10.20 10.48 -31.98
N TYR A 658 9.91 9.18 -31.90
CA TYR A 658 10.75 8.23 -31.15
C TYR A 658 12.08 7.90 -31.88
N ARG A 659 12.09 8.01 -33.20
CA ARG A 659 13.28 7.70 -34.01
C ARG A 659 14.30 8.84 -34.08
N GLN A 660 14.04 10.01 -33.54
CA GLN A 660 14.94 11.14 -33.56
C GLN A 660 16.29 10.81 -32.89
N VAL A 661 17.38 11.46 -33.40
CA VAL A 661 18.67 11.48 -32.69
C VAL A 661 18.58 12.28 -31.40
N SER A 662 19.48 11.99 -30.44
CA SER A 662 19.62 12.73 -29.19
C SER A 662 20.61 13.91 -29.26
N VAL A 663 21.16 14.18 -30.45
CA VAL A 663 22.14 15.26 -30.68
C VAL A 663 21.47 16.62 -30.53
N GLU A 664 22.16 17.55 -29.87
CA GLU A 664 21.67 18.92 -29.67
C GLU A 664 21.93 19.79 -30.92
N ASP A 665 20.86 20.47 -31.35
CA ASP A 665 20.97 21.61 -32.26
C ASP A 665 21.03 22.91 -31.45
N PRO A 666 22.09 23.71 -31.51
CA PRO A 666 22.24 24.94 -30.74
C PRO A 666 21.08 25.94 -30.93
N LYS A 667 20.54 26.05 -32.17
CA LYS A 667 19.44 26.97 -32.48
C LYS A 667 18.10 26.48 -31.89
N ALA A 668 17.85 25.18 -31.94
CA ALA A 668 16.66 24.59 -31.32
C ALA A 668 16.74 24.67 -29.79
N ARG A 669 17.94 24.43 -29.23
CA ARG A 669 18.18 24.57 -27.79
C ARG A 669 17.98 26.00 -27.29
N GLU A 670 18.34 27.02 -28.07
CA GLU A 670 18.08 28.40 -27.67
C GLU A 670 16.60 28.73 -27.57
N LYS A 671 15.76 28.15 -28.46
CA LYS A 671 14.29 28.34 -28.45
C LYS A 671 13.55 27.47 -27.40
N ASP A 672 13.96 26.23 -27.30
CA ASP A 672 13.36 25.26 -26.37
C ASP A 672 14.45 24.46 -25.63
N PRO A 673 15.10 25.07 -24.63
CA PRO A 673 16.20 24.45 -23.89
C PRO A 673 15.77 23.18 -23.14
N ASP A 674 14.54 23.14 -22.78
CA ASP A 674 13.92 22.02 -22.03
C ASP A 674 13.39 20.89 -22.91
N ASN A 675 13.46 21.02 -24.24
CA ASN A 675 12.92 20.07 -25.21
C ASN A 675 11.44 19.76 -24.95
N GLN A 676 10.64 20.78 -24.64
CA GLN A 676 9.21 20.62 -24.32
C GLN A 676 8.40 20.24 -25.55
N THR A 677 8.84 20.72 -26.75
CA THR A 677 8.21 20.46 -28.05
C THR A 677 8.64 19.13 -28.67
N ILE A 678 9.59 18.42 -28.05
CA ILE A 678 10.10 17.12 -28.54
C ILE A 678 10.81 17.26 -29.88
N TRP A 679 11.64 18.31 -30.03
CA TRP A 679 12.41 18.53 -31.25
C TRP A 679 13.58 17.54 -31.40
N ARG A 680 14.00 16.85 -30.32
CA ARG A 680 14.96 15.74 -30.34
C ARG A 680 14.58 14.64 -29.37
N MET A 681 15.20 13.47 -29.50
CA MET A 681 15.10 12.44 -28.45
C MET A 681 15.96 12.83 -27.26
N PRO A 682 15.47 12.76 -26.04
CA PRO A 682 16.30 12.98 -24.87
C PRO A 682 17.22 11.79 -24.60
N ARG A 683 18.48 12.09 -24.21
CA ARG A 683 19.39 11.07 -23.68
C ARG A 683 19.09 10.84 -22.22
N HIS A 684 19.01 9.60 -21.78
CA HIS A 684 18.76 9.26 -20.39
C HIS A 684 19.70 8.16 -19.87
N ARG A 685 20.03 8.24 -18.58
CA ARG A 685 20.85 7.24 -17.92
C ARG A 685 20.03 5.99 -17.64
N LEU A 686 20.66 4.81 -17.79
CA LEU A 686 20.07 3.56 -17.35
C LEU A 686 19.76 3.60 -15.84
N ALA A 687 18.57 3.16 -15.46
CA ALA A 687 18.26 2.91 -14.06
C ALA A 687 19.20 1.81 -13.49
N MET A 688 19.44 1.84 -12.19
CA MET A 688 20.35 0.91 -11.50
C MET A 688 20.13 -0.55 -11.91
N GLU A 689 18.86 -0.96 -11.94
CA GLU A 689 18.48 -2.33 -12.26
C GLU A 689 18.88 -2.71 -13.69
N ALA A 690 18.61 -1.83 -14.66
CA ALA A 690 18.98 -2.06 -16.05
C ALA A 690 20.51 -2.04 -16.25
N MET A 691 21.23 -1.15 -15.58
CA MET A 691 22.68 -1.06 -15.61
C MET A 691 23.31 -2.36 -15.06
N ARG A 692 22.92 -2.80 -13.86
CA ARG A 692 23.44 -4.04 -13.24
C ARG A 692 23.12 -5.26 -14.11
N ASP A 693 21.91 -5.35 -14.61
CA ASP A 693 21.45 -6.49 -15.41
C ASP A 693 22.11 -6.52 -16.79
N ALA A 694 22.37 -5.35 -17.38
CA ALA A 694 23.13 -5.22 -18.63
C ALA A 694 24.59 -5.72 -18.48
N MET A 695 25.27 -5.33 -17.39
CA MET A 695 26.62 -5.79 -17.07
C MET A 695 26.70 -7.31 -16.93
N LEU A 696 25.72 -7.91 -16.22
CA LEU A 696 25.61 -9.37 -16.10
C LEU A 696 25.31 -10.06 -17.43
N LYS A 697 24.50 -9.42 -18.30
CA LYS A 697 24.17 -9.97 -19.62
C LYS A 697 25.36 -9.96 -20.55
N VAL A 698 26.06 -8.86 -20.64
CA VAL A 698 27.21 -8.76 -21.56
C VAL A 698 28.40 -9.59 -21.11
N SER A 699 28.56 -9.85 -19.81
CA SER A 699 29.55 -10.79 -19.27
C SER A 699 29.15 -12.27 -19.36
N GLY A 700 27.93 -12.57 -19.91
CA GLY A 700 27.44 -13.94 -20.07
C GLY A 700 26.94 -14.62 -18.80
N GLU A 701 26.82 -13.89 -17.69
CA GLU A 701 26.51 -14.48 -16.39
C GLU A 701 25.02 -14.36 -16.00
N LEU A 702 24.23 -13.55 -16.71
CA LEU A 702 22.84 -13.27 -16.32
C LEU A 702 21.98 -14.52 -16.32
N SER A 703 21.45 -14.89 -15.15
CA SER A 703 20.43 -15.93 -15.01
C SER A 703 19.06 -15.40 -15.49
N THR A 704 18.39 -16.21 -16.27
CA THR A 704 17.04 -15.93 -16.80
C THR A 704 15.91 -16.46 -15.92
N THR A 705 16.23 -16.99 -14.73
CA THR A 705 15.23 -17.50 -13.78
C THR A 705 14.31 -16.40 -13.32
N MET A 706 13.02 -16.60 -13.55
CA MET A 706 11.95 -15.67 -13.19
C MET A 706 11.28 -16.06 -11.86
N ASN A 707 10.59 -15.08 -11.27
CA ASN A 707 9.69 -15.26 -10.13
C ASN A 707 10.35 -15.78 -8.84
N GLY A 708 9.56 -15.95 -7.79
CA GLY A 708 10.00 -16.56 -6.54
C GLY A 708 10.64 -15.58 -5.56
N ARG A 709 11.14 -16.12 -4.48
CA ARG A 709 11.66 -15.35 -3.33
C ARG A 709 12.76 -14.35 -3.72
N PRO A 710 12.83 -13.18 -3.06
CA PRO A 710 13.86 -12.19 -3.32
C PRO A 710 15.23 -12.69 -2.85
N PHE A 711 16.28 -12.14 -3.48
CA PHE A 711 17.68 -12.40 -3.11
C PHE A 711 18.37 -11.09 -2.69
N ASP A 712 19.35 -11.18 -1.84
CA ASP A 712 20.15 -10.01 -1.47
C ASP A 712 21.12 -9.64 -2.60
N MET A 713 20.95 -8.43 -3.16
CA MET A 713 21.79 -7.92 -4.25
C MET A 713 23.24 -7.65 -3.86
N MET A 714 23.53 -7.52 -2.56
CA MET A 714 24.87 -7.22 -2.01
C MET A 714 25.64 -8.46 -1.56
N THR A 715 25.05 -9.65 -1.62
CA THR A 715 25.69 -10.91 -1.20
C THR A 715 26.86 -11.26 -2.12
N LYS A 716 27.92 -11.82 -1.52
CA LYS A 716 29.06 -12.43 -2.24
C LYS A 716 29.06 -13.94 -2.00
N PRO A 717 29.20 -14.78 -3.04
CA PRO A 717 29.29 -14.43 -4.47
C PRO A 717 28.01 -13.78 -4.99
N VAL A 718 28.16 -12.97 -6.05
CA VAL A 718 27.04 -12.23 -6.65
C VAL A 718 25.99 -13.21 -7.17
N VAL A 719 24.72 -12.98 -6.80
CA VAL A 719 23.61 -13.73 -7.37
C VAL A 719 23.29 -13.13 -8.75
N PRO A 720 23.42 -13.88 -9.86
CA PRO A 720 23.34 -13.35 -11.22
C PRO A 720 21.91 -13.24 -11.75
N ARG A 721 20.91 -13.11 -10.88
CA ARG A 721 19.50 -12.90 -11.25
C ARG A 721 19.23 -11.43 -11.58
N ARG A 722 18.12 -11.19 -12.32
CA ARG A 722 17.61 -9.86 -12.61
C ARG A 722 17.35 -9.08 -11.32
N SER A 723 17.72 -7.80 -11.34
CA SER A 723 17.60 -6.89 -10.17
C SER A 723 16.16 -6.67 -9.70
N VAL A 724 15.16 -6.86 -10.55
CA VAL A 724 13.74 -6.80 -10.18
C VAL A 724 13.36 -7.82 -9.10
N TYR A 725 14.13 -8.89 -8.98
CA TYR A 725 13.98 -9.92 -7.94
C TYR A 725 14.86 -9.66 -6.71
N GLY A 726 15.58 -8.56 -6.67
CA GLY A 726 16.39 -8.16 -5.52
C GLY A 726 15.52 -7.79 -4.32
N PHE A 727 16.02 -8.11 -3.12
CA PHE A 727 15.38 -7.76 -1.85
C PHE A 727 15.40 -6.26 -1.61
N ILE A 728 14.24 -5.68 -1.34
CA ILE A 728 14.07 -4.26 -1.05
C ILE A 728 13.69 -4.07 0.41
N ASN A 729 14.61 -3.46 1.17
CA ASN A 729 14.36 -3.05 2.54
C ASN A 729 13.81 -1.61 2.55
N ARG A 730 12.64 -1.42 3.13
CA ARG A 730 11.97 -0.12 3.20
C ARG A 730 12.70 0.88 4.08
N ASP A 731 13.15 0.45 5.24
CA ASP A 731 13.80 1.33 6.23
C ASP A 731 15.28 1.61 5.90
N VAL A 732 15.94 0.62 5.29
CA VAL A 732 17.35 0.70 4.94
C VAL A 732 17.53 0.20 3.50
N PRO A 733 17.16 1.01 2.48
CA PRO A 733 17.42 0.65 1.10
C PRO A 733 18.91 0.42 0.86
N SER A 734 19.26 -0.50 -0.03
CA SER A 734 20.66 -0.79 -0.31
C SER A 734 21.39 0.46 -0.83
N THR A 735 22.67 0.61 -0.47
CA THR A 735 23.52 1.73 -0.91
C THR A 735 23.54 1.84 -2.44
N LEU A 736 23.45 0.72 -3.16
CA LEU A 736 23.39 0.73 -4.62
C LEU A 736 22.12 1.41 -5.15
N LEU A 737 20.97 1.10 -4.56
CA LEU A 737 19.70 1.75 -4.91
C LEU A 737 19.72 3.25 -4.62
N THR A 738 20.20 3.65 -3.45
CA THR A 738 20.25 5.06 -3.06
C THR A 738 21.25 5.87 -3.87
N THR A 739 22.41 5.29 -4.22
CA THR A 739 23.42 5.97 -5.05
C THR A 739 22.94 6.21 -6.48
N PHE A 740 22.12 5.31 -7.03
CA PHE A 740 21.64 5.38 -8.41
C PHE A 740 20.14 5.73 -8.51
N ASP A 741 19.66 6.58 -7.62
CA ASP A 741 18.33 7.18 -7.68
C ASP A 741 17.17 6.16 -7.70
N GLY A 742 17.30 5.07 -6.95
CA GLY A 742 16.23 4.10 -6.76
C GLY A 742 14.98 4.74 -6.16
N ALA A 743 13.80 4.18 -6.45
CA ALA A 743 12.56 4.68 -5.89
C ALA A 743 12.53 4.58 -4.36
N ASN A 744 11.89 5.56 -3.72
CA ASN A 744 11.60 5.50 -2.28
C ASN A 744 10.49 4.46 -2.03
N PRO A 745 10.79 3.34 -1.35
CA PRO A 745 9.80 2.30 -1.14
C PRO A 745 8.73 2.66 -0.08
N SER A 746 8.85 3.83 0.55
CA SER A 746 7.87 4.33 1.55
C SER A 746 6.81 5.25 0.96
N ALA A 747 6.90 5.60 -0.33
CA ALA A 747 5.96 6.50 -0.98
C ALA A 747 5.68 6.06 -2.42
N CYS A 748 4.49 6.38 -2.92
CA CYS A 748 4.17 6.26 -4.33
C CYS A 748 5.16 7.12 -5.14
N THR A 749 5.96 6.48 -6.01
CA THR A 749 7.01 7.14 -6.80
C THR A 749 6.67 7.06 -8.29
N ALA A 750 5.94 8.04 -8.79
CA ALA A 750 5.61 8.14 -10.21
C ALA A 750 6.81 8.61 -11.05
N LYS A 751 7.81 9.26 -10.44
CA LYS A 751 9.04 9.72 -11.06
C LYS A 751 10.22 9.57 -10.11
N ARG A 752 11.23 8.79 -10.51
CA ARG A 752 12.50 8.75 -9.79
C ARG A 752 13.27 10.06 -10.01
N PRO A 753 14.07 10.54 -9.03
CA PRO A 753 15.06 11.57 -9.29
C PRO A 753 16.08 11.07 -10.32
N GLU A 754 16.74 11.98 -10.99
CA GLU A 754 17.87 11.71 -11.90
C GLU A 754 19.00 12.65 -11.52
N THR A 755 19.94 12.16 -10.71
CA THR A 755 21.08 12.93 -10.25
C THR A 755 22.37 12.47 -10.89
N THR A 756 23.33 13.37 -11.02
CA THR A 756 24.70 13.04 -11.39
C THR A 756 25.59 13.41 -10.23
N VAL A 757 26.05 12.41 -9.50
CA VAL A 757 26.86 12.59 -8.29
C VAL A 757 28.20 11.84 -8.41
N PRO A 758 29.30 12.35 -7.81
CA PRO A 758 30.64 11.73 -7.89
C PRO A 758 30.66 10.26 -7.44
N GLN A 759 29.79 9.88 -6.52
CA GLN A 759 29.69 8.50 -6.00
C GLN A 759 29.34 7.49 -7.10
N GLN A 760 28.57 7.89 -8.12
CA GLN A 760 28.23 7.03 -9.26
C GLN A 760 29.46 6.75 -10.11
N THR A 761 30.29 7.78 -10.38
CA THR A 761 31.55 7.63 -11.09
C THR A 761 32.56 6.80 -10.27
N LEU A 762 32.69 7.06 -8.97
CA LEU A 762 33.55 6.28 -8.09
C LEU A 762 33.12 4.81 -8.02
N PHE A 763 31.82 4.53 -8.05
CA PHE A 763 31.32 3.17 -8.14
C PHE A 763 31.73 2.53 -9.48
N ALA A 764 31.58 3.26 -10.60
CA ALA A 764 31.97 2.73 -11.91
C ALA A 764 33.45 2.38 -11.97
N LEU A 765 34.33 3.18 -11.37
CA LEU A 765 35.78 2.99 -11.39
C LEU A 765 36.29 1.95 -10.39
N ASN A 766 35.69 1.86 -9.20
CA ASN A 766 36.26 1.09 -8.09
C ASN A 766 35.46 -0.16 -7.71
N SER A 767 34.28 -0.37 -8.27
CA SER A 767 33.41 -1.49 -7.86
C SER A 767 33.99 -2.84 -8.27
N SER A 768 34.23 -3.73 -7.30
CA SER A 768 34.60 -5.12 -7.59
C SER A 768 33.54 -5.83 -8.44
N PHE A 769 32.28 -5.43 -8.34
CA PHE A 769 31.23 -5.95 -9.20
C PHE A 769 31.53 -5.72 -10.68
N ILE A 770 31.90 -4.50 -11.07
CA ILE A 770 32.18 -4.15 -12.48
C ILE A 770 33.50 -4.79 -12.93
N GLN A 771 34.52 -4.79 -12.09
CA GLN A 771 35.79 -5.45 -12.36
C GLN A 771 35.64 -6.96 -12.62
N ASP A 772 34.84 -7.64 -11.81
CA ASP A 772 34.56 -9.07 -12.01
C ASP A 772 33.80 -9.32 -13.32
N ARG A 773 32.87 -8.41 -13.71
CA ARG A 773 32.16 -8.48 -15.00
C ARG A 773 33.11 -8.22 -16.18
N ALA A 774 34.04 -7.31 -16.04
CA ALA A 774 35.05 -7.05 -17.05
C ALA A 774 35.96 -8.28 -17.28
N LYS A 775 36.34 -8.97 -16.18
CA LYS A 775 37.08 -10.24 -16.26
C LYS A 775 36.28 -11.33 -16.97
N ALA A 776 35.04 -11.53 -16.56
CA ALA A 776 34.16 -12.52 -17.18
C ALA A 776 33.90 -12.21 -18.67
N LEU A 777 33.77 -10.93 -19.04
CA LEU A 777 33.57 -10.49 -20.43
C LEU A 777 34.72 -10.90 -21.33
N ILE A 778 35.99 -10.68 -20.94
CA ILE A 778 37.16 -11.05 -21.76
C ILE A 778 37.40 -12.57 -21.83
N GLN A 779 36.80 -13.32 -20.91
CA GLN A 779 36.85 -14.80 -20.85
C GLN A 779 35.70 -15.45 -21.66
N LEU A 780 34.82 -14.68 -22.27
CA LEU A 780 33.81 -15.26 -23.16
C LEU A 780 34.50 -15.98 -24.33
N PRO A 781 34.14 -17.25 -24.64
CA PRO A 781 34.85 -18.08 -25.60
C PRO A 781 35.10 -17.36 -26.93
N GLY A 782 34.12 -16.65 -27.49
CA GLY A 782 34.28 -15.92 -28.74
C GLY A 782 35.24 -14.73 -28.66
N ILE A 783 35.47 -14.13 -27.50
CA ILE A 783 36.37 -13.00 -27.25
C ILE A 783 37.78 -13.50 -26.89
N GLU A 784 37.85 -14.52 -26.05
CA GLU A 784 39.10 -15.10 -25.59
C GLU A 784 39.88 -15.73 -26.76
N GLU A 785 39.17 -16.46 -27.61
CA GLU A 785 39.70 -17.21 -28.77
C GLU A 785 39.81 -16.36 -30.05
N ALA A 786 39.65 -15.04 -29.96
CA ALA A 786 39.72 -14.14 -31.13
C ALA A 786 41.09 -14.26 -31.80
N LYS A 787 41.08 -14.54 -33.13
CA LYS A 787 42.28 -14.81 -33.91
C LYS A 787 43.23 -13.61 -34.04
N THR A 788 42.70 -12.40 -33.96
CA THR A 788 43.47 -11.14 -34.01
C THR A 788 43.00 -10.21 -32.88
N GLU A 789 43.91 -9.33 -32.45
CA GLU A 789 43.58 -8.34 -31.42
C GLU A 789 42.56 -7.30 -31.93
N GLU A 790 42.59 -6.94 -33.20
CA GLU A 790 41.58 -6.11 -33.83
C GLU A 790 40.19 -6.78 -33.75
N LEU A 791 40.10 -8.08 -34.05
CA LEU A 791 38.86 -8.83 -33.90
C LEU A 791 38.40 -8.82 -32.48
N LYS A 792 39.30 -8.96 -31.49
CA LYS A 792 38.97 -8.90 -30.07
C LYS A 792 38.39 -7.56 -29.69
N VAL A 793 38.95 -6.43 -30.16
CA VAL A 793 38.37 -5.11 -29.94
C VAL A 793 36.98 -5.02 -30.57
N ARG A 794 36.80 -5.47 -31.80
CA ARG A 794 35.48 -5.47 -32.48
C ARG A 794 34.41 -6.25 -31.66
N LEU A 795 34.76 -7.44 -31.18
CA LEU A 795 33.88 -8.27 -30.40
C LEU A 795 33.52 -7.63 -29.06
N LEU A 796 34.47 -6.96 -28.40
CA LEU A 796 34.19 -6.21 -27.16
C LEU A 796 33.16 -5.10 -27.37
N TYR A 797 33.31 -4.29 -28.45
CA TYR A 797 32.38 -3.23 -28.79
C TYR A 797 31.00 -3.77 -29.19
N GLN A 798 30.96 -4.84 -29.98
CA GLN A 798 29.69 -5.52 -30.33
C GLN A 798 28.97 -6.00 -29.11
N GLN A 799 29.67 -6.62 -28.18
CA GLN A 799 29.09 -7.23 -26.96
C GLN A 799 28.62 -6.20 -25.94
N THR A 800 29.38 -5.09 -25.80
CA THR A 800 29.08 -4.06 -24.79
C THR A 800 28.19 -2.94 -25.31
N LEU A 801 28.54 -2.39 -26.50
CA LEU A 801 27.94 -1.19 -27.05
C LEU A 801 26.93 -1.45 -28.18
N SER A 802 26.82 -2.72 -28.63
CA SER A 802 25.90 -3.13 -29.72
C SER A 802 26.16 -2.43 -31.04
N ARG A 803 27.42 -2.09 -31.31
CA ARG A 803 27.91 -1.48 -32.57
C ARG A 803 29.32 -1.93 -32.89
N LEU A 804 29.75 -1.67 -34.11
CA LEU A 804 31.17 -1.78 -34.48
C LEU A 804 31.92 -0.57 -33.93
N PRO A 805 33.25 -0.73 -33.61
CA PRO A 805 34.12 0.38 -33.30
C PRO A 805 34.49 1.12 -34.59
N GLU A 806 34.72 2.44 -34.47
CA GLU A 806 35.29 3.24 -35.53
C GLU A 806 36.81 2.91 -35.69
N PRO A 807 37.44 3.20 -36.87
CA PRO A 807 38.85 2.91 -37.03
C PRO A 807 39.76 3.55 -35.99
N GLU A 808 39.46 4.75 -35.57
CA GLU A 808 40.17 5.50 -34.51
C GLU A 808 40.06 4.83 -33.17
N GLU A 809 38.88 4.28 -32.83
CA GLU A 809 38.63 3.55 -31.58
C GLU A 809 39.43 2.23 -31.55
N ILE A 810 39.54 1.52 -32.68
CA ILE A 810 40.39 0.32 -32.80
C ILE A 810 41.86 0.70 -32.58
N ALA A 811 42.35 1.74 -33.23
CA ALA A 811 43.73 2.21 -33.10
C ALA A 811 44.09 2.57 -31.65
N MET A 812 43.21 3.35 -30.99
CA MET A 812 43.37 3.75 -29.59
C MET A 812 43.33 2.53 -28.62
N ALA A 813 42.45 1.58 -28.86
CA ALA A 813 42.33 0.38 -28.00
C ALA A 813 43.60 -0.50 -28.14
N LEU A 814 44.13 -0.66 -29.36
CA LEU A 814 45.34 -1.45 -29.59
C LEU A 814 46.56 -0.75 -29.03
N GLU A 815 46.72 0.57 -29.22
CA GLU A 815 47.81 1.37 -28.61
C GLU A 815 47.81 1.21 -27.10
N TYR A 816 46.62 1.32 -26.44
CA TYR A 816 46.47 1.13 -24.99
C TYR A 816 46.88 -0.27 -24.52
N VAL A 817 46.49 -1.32 -25.24
CA VAL A 817 46.80 -2.71 -24.88
C VAL A 817 48.27 -3.03 -25.07
N HIS A 818 48.96 -2.38 -26.05
CA HIS A 818 50.39 -2.57 -26.32
C HIS A 818 51.30 -1.73 -25.41
N ASP A 819 50.80 -0.68 -24.77
CA ASP A 819 51.58 0.14 -23.82
C ASP A 819 51.85 -0.59 -22.51
N VAL A 820 52.71 -1.61 -22.58
CA VAL A 820 53.06 -2.48 -21.43
C VAL A 820 54.27 -1.88 -20.72
N THR A 821 54.11 -0.91 -19.89
CA THR A 821 55.21 -0.31 -19.11
C THR A 821 55.36 -0.93 -17.73
N THR A 822 54.29 -1.38 -17.09
CA THR A 822 54.25 -1.86 -15.69
C THR A 822 53.32 -3.02 -15.42
N GLU A 823 52.38 -3.34 -16.31
CA GLU A 823 51.30 -4.33 -16.14
C GLU A 823 51.34 -5.40 -17.23
N SER A 824 50.75 -6.59 -16.93
CA SER A 824 50.69 -7.64 -17.96
C SER A 824 49.70 -7.29 -19.05
N LYS A 825 49.88 -7.81 -20.26
CA LYS A 825 48.96 -7.61 -21.38
C LYS A 825 47.50 -8.10 -21.06
N SER A 826 47.39 -9.15 -20.26
CA SER A 826 46.11 -9.65 -19.77
C SER A 826 45.40 -8.62 -18.90
N ASP A 827 46.13 -7.89 -18.07
CA ASP A 827 45.55 -6.85 -17.20
C ASP A 827 45.07 -5.66 -18.02
N ARG A 828 45.74 -5.30 -19.14
CA ARG A 828 45.32 -4.23 -20.05
C ARG A 828 44.03 -4.56 -20.82
N TRP A 829 43.81 -5.80 -21.24
CA TRP A 829 42.56 -6.25 -21.80
C TRP A 829 41.39 -6.17 -20.78
N HIS A 830 41.67 -6.55 -19.54
CA HIS A 830 40.72 -6.40 -18.45
C HIS A 830 40.34 -4.92 -18.21
N GLN A 831 41.34 -4.04 -18.16
CA GLN A 831 41.14 -2.58 -18.01
C GLN A 831 40.38 -1.96 -19.16
N LEU A 832 40.65 -2.36 -20.42
CA LEU A 832 39.87 -1.94 -21.59
C LEU A 832 38.40 -2.37 -21.49
N ALA A 833 38.17 -3.62 -21.12
CA ALA A 833 36.81 -4.11 -20.90
C ALA A 833 36.09 -3.36 -19.77
N HIS A 834 36.81 -3.06 -18.66
CA HIS A 834 36.30 -2.25 -17.58
C HIS A 834 35.96 -0.81 -18.05
N ALA A 835 36.81 -0.17 -18.83
CA ALA A 835 36.56 1.16 -19.38
C ALA A 835 35.33 1.20 -20.28
N LEU A 836 35.09 0.16 -21.07
CA LEU A 836 33.89 0.05 -21.90
C LEU A 836 32.64 -0.08 -21.05
N LEU A 837 32.64 -0.90 -20.00
CA LEU A 837 31.51 -1.08 -19.06
C LEU A 837 31.24 0.18 -18.22
N ALA A 838 32.26 0.98 -17.93
CA ALA A 838 32.18 2.24 -17.19
C ALA A 838 31.90 3.47 -18.07
N SER A 839 31.91 3.30 -19.42
CA SER A 839 31.74 4.39 -20.37
C SER A 839 30.31 4.99 -20.30
N ASN A 840 30.23 6.28 -20.66
CA ASN A 840 28.91 6.93 -20.77
C ASN A 840 28.06 6.26 -21.88
N GLU A 841 28.65 5.75 -22.94
CA GLU A 841 27.91 5.07 -23.99
C GLU A 841 27.28 3.75 -23.54
N PHE A 842 27.89 3.08 -22.57
CA PHE A 842 27.29 1.89 -21.96
C PHE A 842 26.15 2.26 -21.00
N ILE A 843 26.35 3.31 -20.19
CA ILE A 843 25.46 3.68 -19.08
C ILE A 843 24.28 4.53 -19.56
N PHE A 844 24.40 5.26 -20.66
CA PHE A 844 23.33 6.08 -21.23
C PHE A 844 22.74 5.44 -22.50
N VAL A 845 21.47 5.73 -22.71
CA VAL A 845 20.75 5.39 -23.95
C VAL A 845 20.51 6.67 -24.74
N ASP A 846 20.96 6.64 -26.00
CA ASP A 846 20.77 7.72 -26.97
C ASP A 846 19.41 7.63 -27.66
#